data_97eb1e7b553c53dd8870d4fa4f7949c8
#
_entry.id   97eb1e7b553c53dd8870d4fa4f7949c8
#
_cell.length_a   1.000
_cell.length_b   1.000
_cell.length_c   1.000
_cell.angle_alpha   90.00
_cell.angle_beta   90.00
_cell.angle_gamma   90.00
#
_symmetry.space_group_name_H-M   'P 1'
#
loop_
_entity.id
_entity.type
_entity.pdbx_description
1 polymer ?
#
loop_
_entity_poly.entity_id
_entity_poly.type
_entity_poly.pdbx_seq_one_letter_code
_entity_poly.pdbx_strand_id
1 'polypeptide(L)'
;ADVIKEPEWGPVEEVESYTVGPGIKYTKYIYPDKPVILWFTEIDLTNPYNKIEQAQSRDAVPDVQRWDLPTFYKQNSRPGHNVKVAWNHDFFSYDMGVCIGINISNGEFAWRRDFARSLLAITKDKKAEIFAHTGFTTRVVADNGLSLDISCYNSDATNGFTGNCILLNRMNSITLKDAGKYIKLKPQGEWIVNGDPTPCRVEAEPIQSTKTEYVLYLRGDAIDAYNQHPLSVGDVVRVEQTVAGTKWGTAPKDILNAFHGYPSLVHDGVFHDGEYNNFENGREYEKSAHVLAGISKDKTKLYMLINEMSVQSSAIDCIELCSWMVNRGAWDIVNFDSGGSAAIAVDGEMLNLPGRGSVRPVEDAMLAVSLAPESNKVARIAFSKSAINTSVIAIAPLRMMAFNEYDEVLDKDLKGCSFSCEPAALGTVDAEGYFHSGAEGMSGKIIAEKDGLRAEIPVTTIAVDNVVPKYESVIVDKKHTPLIELIGKTATADFALSPIAFSWEVENPDVCRVEDGMIYAGQNGTTVVTGRFGDVAVSVDVTVENSDKPVLVTDFTNDSDFERALSGVSNLSVSTAALPEGWNSGAAWSFDITNGRLATIDLTFNKTLFGLPESLSFDLDDKDGVVKKVHFFYVDALGKQEMRNVDLADLNTAFADEPIEYYRYPLKLTTMRFTLDTKKRGETRTVALRNMATHYSAESGVETVVADKPSALGIALRGETVEVRYDSQCSEKARLSMFSATGQMIAAHDVALQAGTNTLDIDAKSAGTGIYFIVLQSPSVKAVGKCVIR
;
A
#
# COMPACT_ATOMS: atom_id res chain seq x y z
N ALA A 1 -27.70 7.40 21.52
CA ALA A 1 -26.81 7.20 20.38
C ALA A 1 -26.23 5.81 20.48
N ASP A 2 -26.34 5.02 19.44
CA ASP A 2 -25.76 3.69 19.39
C ASP A 2 -24.24 3.81 19.54
N VAL A 3 -23.67 3.02 20.45
CA VAL A 3 -22.20 3.00 20.64
C VAL A 3 -21.58 2.42 19.37
N ILE A 4 -20.66 3.18 18.76
CA ILE A 4 -19.89 2.70 17.62
C ILE A 4 -18.98 1.55 18.11
N LYS A 5 -19.22 0.35 17.58
CA LYS A 5 -18.47 -0.85 17.95
C LYS A 5 -17.25 -1.02 17.07
N GLU A 6 -16.18 -1.54 17.65
CA GLU A 6 -15.00 -1.94 16.89
C GLU A 6 -15.34 -3.02 15.85
N PRO A 7 -14.75 -2.98 14.64
CA PRO A 7 -14.97 -4.02 13.64
C PRO A 7 -14.50 -5.40 14.11
N GLU A 8 -15.24 -6.42 13.75
CA GLU A 8 -14.90 -7.82 14.06
C GLU A 8 -13.96 -8.39 12.98
N TRP A 9 -12.70 -7.94 12.98
CA TRP A 9 -11.69 -8.41 12.03
C TRP A 9 -10.84 -9.58 12.51
N GLY A 10 -11.13 -10.10 13.71
CA GLY A 10 -10.34 -11.14 14.34
C GLY A 10 -9.14 -10.59 15.10
N PRO A 11 -8.16 -11.45 15.44
CA PRO A 11 -6.99 -11.05 16.20
C PRO A 11 -6.12 -10.07 15.42
N VAL A 12 -5.48 -9.16 16.16
CA VAL A 12 -4.58 -8.15 15.62
C VAL A 12 -3.14 -8.48 15.97
N GLU A 13 -2.24 -8.26 15.02
CA GLU A 13 -0.80 -8.20 15.25
C GLU A 13 -0.33 -6.74 15.18
N GLU A 14 0.29 -6.26 16.26
CA GLU A 14 1.05 -5.03 16.25
C GLU A 14 2.45 -5.33 15.72
N VAL A 15 2.71 -4.94 14.48
CA VAL A 15 4.00 -5.23 13.81
C VAL A 15 5.10 -4.34 14.34
N GLU A 16 4.80 -3.05 14.42
CA GLU A 16 5.69 -2.00 14.92
C GLU A 16 4.86 -0.95 15.67
N SER A 17 5.44 -0.39 16.71
CA SER A 17 4.88 0.78 17.41
C SER A 17 6.00 1.55 18.09
N TYR A 18 6.28 2.74 17.60
CA TYR A 18 7.33 3.59 18.16
C TYR A 18 7.11 5.06 17.82
N THR A 19 7.79 5.93 18.55
CA THR A 19 7.78 7.35 18.32
C THR A 19 8.75 7.69 17.18
N VAL A 20 8.25 8.31 16.10
CA VAL A 20 9.08 8.70 14.94
C VAL A 20 9.66 10.10 15.07
N GLY A 21 9.12 10.89 16.00
CA GLY A 21 9.53 12.25 16.28
C GLY A 21 8.78 12.82 17.49
N PRO A 22 8.97 14.10 17.83
CA PRO A 22 8.40 14.72 19.03
C PRO A 22 6.87 14.61 19.08
N GLY A 23 6.32 13.81 19.97
CA GLY A 23 4.88 13.60 20.12
C GLY A 23 4.22 12.92 18.92
N ILE A 24 4.98 12.28 18.05
CA ILE A 24 4.48 11.60 16.83
C ILE A 24 4.73 10.10 17.00
N LYS A 25 3.68 9.34 17.29
CA LYS A 25 3.73 7.89 17.48
C LYS A 25 3.12 7.21 16.27
N TYR A 26 3.84 6.25 15.72
CA TYR A 26 3.46 5.46 14.57
C TYR A 26 3.25 3.99 14.97
N THR A 27 2.22 3.36 14.44
CA THR A 27 1.94 1.94 14.66
C THR A 27 1.45 1.29 13.37
N LYS A 28 2.03 0.14 13.04
CA LYS A 28 1.55 -0.74 11.96
C LYS A 28 0.82 -1.93 12.56
N TYR A 29 -0.43 -2.14 12.12
CA TYR A 29 -1.26 -3.27 12.50
C TYR A 29 -1.54 -4.18 11.33
N ILE A 30 -1.60 -5.48 11.58
CA ILE A 30 -2.08 -6.49 10.62
C ILE A 30 -3.18 -7.30 11.29
N TYR A 31 -4.29 -7.47 10.58
CA TYR A 31 -5.38 -8.38 10.92
C TYR A 31 -5.33 -9.54 9.94
N PRO A 32 -4.69 -10.69 10.30
CA PRO A 32 -4.43 -11.77 9.33
C PRO A 32 -5.70 -12.42 8.78
N ASP A 33 -6.74 -12.53 9.62
CA ASP A 33 -7.97 -13.24 9.25
C ASP A 33 -8.82 -12.50 8.21
N LYS A 34 -8.65 -11.17 8.09
CA LYS A 34 -9.46 -10.38 7.14
C LYS A 34 -8.84 -10.10 5.77
N PRO A 35 -7.64 -10.31 5.38
CA PRO A 35 -6.40 -9.67 5.82
C PRO A 35 -6.46 -8.15 5.63
N VAL A 36 -6.04 -7.40 6.63
CA VAL A 36 -6.04 -5.92 6.63
C VAL A 36 -4.73 -5.43 7.21
N ILE A 37 -4.11 -4.47 6.52
CA ILE A 37 -2.91 -3.76 7.00
C ILE A 37 -3.28 -2.30 7.22
N LEU A 38 -2.98 -1.80 8.41
CA LEU A 38 -3.24 -0.42 8.84
C LEU A 38 -1.95 0.25 9.29
N TRP A 39 -1.80 1.52 8.94
CA TRP A 39 -0.84 2.44 9.57
C TRP A 39 -1.59 3.51 10.31
N PHE A 40 -1.33 3.60 11.61
CA PHE A 40 -1.99 4.54 12.51
C PHE A 40 -0.96 5.44 13.16
N THR A 41 -1.14 6.73 13.00
CA THR A 41 -0.27 7.74 13.60
C THR A 41 -1.05 8.58 14.60
N GLU A 42 -0.54 8.69 15.81
CA GLU A 42 -1.07 9.52 16.88
C GLU A 42 -0.12 10.69 17.09
N ILE A 43 -0.63 11.90 17.01
CA ILE A 43 0.16 13.12 17.16
C ILE A 43 -0.36 13.92 18.34
N ASP A 44 0.49 14.09 19.35
CA ASP A 44 0.23 14.97 20.47
C ASP A 44 0.59 16.40 20.11
N LEU A 45 -0.41 17.21 19.80
CA LEU A 45 -0.23 18.61 19.41
C LEU A 45 0.27 19.51 20.54
N THR A 46 0.21 19.05 21.77
CA THR A 46 0.75 19.81 22.93
C THR A 46 2.29 19.77 23.00
N ASN A 47 2.92 18.84 22.28
CA ASN A 47 4.39 18.80 22.22
C ASN A 47 4.92 20.03 21.50
N PRO A 48 5.85 20.81 22.12
CA PRO A 48 6.32 22.06 21.54
C PRO A 48 7.20 21.90 20.32
N TYR A 49 7.72 20.69 20.07
CA TYR A 49 8.68 20.43 18.99
C TYR A 49 8.06 19.79 17.75
N ASN A 50 6.74 19.68 17.67
CA ASN A 50 6.10 19.23 16.45
C ASN A 50 5.26 20.32 15.79
N LYS A 51 5.02 20.16 14.49
CA LYS A 51 4.15 21.02 13.70
C LYS A 51 3.47 20.20 12.62
N ILE A 52 2.20 20.53 12.35
CA ILE A 52 1.45 19.94 11.23
C ILE A 52 1.35 21.01 10.15
N GLU A 53 1.88 20.72 8.96
CA GLU A 53 1.91 21.65 7.84
C GLU A 53 1.19 21.09 6.63
N GLN A 54 0.46 21.96 5.96
CA GLN A 54 -0.03 21.73 4.60
C GLN A 54 1.06 22.18 3.61
N ALA A 55 1.34 21.34 2.62
CA ALA A 55 2.31 21.64 1.58
C ALA A 55 1.71 21.39 0.19
N GLN A 56 2.04 22.28 -0.75
CA GLN A 56 1.73 22.13 -2.16
C GLN A 56 2.94 21.57 -2.91
N SER A 57 2.68 20.73 -3.90
CA SER A 57 3.71 20.22 -4.79
C SER A 57 4.50 21.38 -5.41
N ARG A 58 5.83 21.28 -5.36
CA ARG A 58 6.78 22.30 -5.85
C ARG A 58 6.58 23.68 -5.25
N ASP A 59 5.80 23.79 -4.18
CA ASP A 59 5.36 25.06 -3.61
C ASP A 59 4.77 26.00 -4.69
N ALA A 60 4.01 25.41 -5.62
CA ALA A 60 3.50 26.05 -6.82
C ALA A 60 2.03 25.68 -7.08
N VAL A 61 1.22 26.68 -7.42
CA VAL A 61 -0.19 26.55 -7.79
C VAL A 61 -0.44 27.43 -9.02
N PRO A 62 -0.93 26.87 -10.12
CA PRO A 62 -1.12 25.45 -10.42
C PRO A 62 0.19 24.68 -10.67
N ASP A 63 0.18 23.37 -10.48
CA ASP A 63 1.31 22.50 -10.80
C ASP A 63 0.87 21.16 -11.41
N VAL A 64 1.16 20.95 -12.68
CA VAL A 64 0.84 19.69 -13.38
C VAL A 64 1.93 18.62 -13.25
N GLN A 65 3.08 18.94 -12.66
CA GLN A 65 4.20 17.99 -12.53
C GLN A 65 4.13 17.14 -11.26
N ARG A 66 3.54 17.64 -10.20
CA ARG A 66 3.32 16.97 -8.92
C ARG A 66 4.53 16.28 -8.30
N TRP A 67 4.50 16.07 -7.02
CA TRP A 67 5.51 15.33 -6.24
C TRP A 67 4.92 14.06 -5.64
N ASP A 68 5.73 13.02 -5.50
CA ASP A 68 5.46 11.93 -4.58
C ASP A 68 5.80 12.33 -3.13
N LEU A 69 5.36 11.55 -2.15
CA LEU A 69 5.61 11.86 -0.74
C LEU A 69 7.11 11.86 -0.36
N PRO A 70 7.96 10.97 -0.89
CA PRO A 70 9.40 11.06 -0.67
C PRO A 70 10.00 12.40 -1.14
N THR A 71 9.49 12.95 -2.23
CA THR A 71 9.93 14.26 -2.72
C THR A 71 9.43 15.40 -1.82
N PHE A 72 8.18 15.34 -1.35
CA PHE A 72 7.70 16.28 -0.32
C PHE A 72 8.59 16.26 0.92
N TYR A 73 8.96 15.10 1.42
CA TYR A 73 9.89 14.94 2.52
C TYR A 73 11.22 15.65 2.23
N LYS A 74 11.87 15.32 1.12
CA LYS A 74 13.18 15.84 0.75
C LYS A 74 13.19 17.37 0.57
N GLN A 75 12.16 17.91 -0.06
CA GLN A 75 12.08 19.33 -0.38
C GLN A 75 11.67 20.21 0.82
N ASN A 76 10.98 19.62 1.80
CA ASN A 76 10.52 20.33 2.98
C ASN A 76 11.39 20.10 4.23
N SER A 77 12.28 19.10 4.21
CA SER A 77 13.19 18.84 5.34
C SER A 77 14.45 19.69 5.26
N ARG A 78 14.82 20.25 6.40
CA ARG A 78 16.03 21.06 6.62
C ARG A 78 16.35 21.08 8.13
N PRO A 79 17.56 21.49 8.54
CA PRO A 79 17.90 21.58 9.96
C PRO A 79 16.86 22.37 10.77
N GLY A 80 16.38 21.78 11.87
CA GLY A 80 15.34 22.38 12.71
C GLY A 80 13.91 22.35 12.12
N HIS A 81 13.73 21.69 10.97
CA HIS A 81 12.43 21.51 10.33
C HIS A 81 12.46 20.20 9.54
N ASN A 82 12.32 19.06 10.23
CA ASN A 82 12.43 17.74 9.65
C ASN A 82 11.05 17.10 9.50
N VAL A 83 10.67 16.76 8.28
CA VAL A 83 9.45 16.01 8.01
C VAL A 83 9.63 14.60 8.54
N LYS A 84 8.73 14.15 9.41
CA LYS A 84 8.75 12.82 9.99
C LYS A 84 7.77 11.88 9.31
N VAL A 85 6.55 12.36 9.07
CA VAL A 85 5.52 11.59 8.36
C VAL A 85 4.84 12.49 7.34
N ALA A 86 4.54 11.94 6.19
CA ALA A 86 3.80 12.61 5.13
C ALA A 86 2.63 11.74 4.65
N TRP A 87 1.49 12.37 4.38
CA TRP A 87 0.29 11.78 3.79
C TRP A 87 -0.21 12.66 2.64
N ASN A 88 -0.87 12.07 1.65
CA ASN A 88 -1.72 12.82 0.75
C ASN A 88 -2.98 13.31 1.50
N HIS A 89 -3.64 14.36 1.01
CA HIS A 89 -4.90 14.77 1.64
C HIS A 89 -6.00 15.20 0.67
N ASP A 90 -5.83 16.24 -0.16
CA ASP A 90 -6.92 16.71 -0.99
C ASP A 90 -7.04 15.95 -2.31
N PHE A 91 -8.25 15.95 -2.85
CA PHE A 91 -8.50 15.57 -4.24
C PHE A 91 -7.93 16.65 -5.16
N PHE A 92 -7.53 16.28 -6.36
CA PHE A 92 -6.92 17.23 -7.30
C PHE A 92 -7.33 16.97 -8.75
N SER A 93 -7.19 18.01 -9.58
CA SER A 93 -7.42 17.95 -11.02
C SER A 93 -6.09 17.74 -11.76
N TYR A 94 -5.98 16.62 -12.48
CA TYR A 94 -4.79 16.31 -13.27
C TYR A 94 -4.49 17.35 -14.34
N ASP A 95 -5.55 17.85 -15.00
CA ASP A 95 -5.41 18.76 -16.15
C ASP A 95 -5.13 20.19 -15.72
N MET A 96 -5.70 20.59 -14.57
CA MET A 96 -5.58 21.97 -14.07
C MET A 96 -4.39 22.15 -13.14
N GLY A 97 -3.87 21.09 -12.53
CA GLY A 97 -2.76 21.15 -11.57
C GLY A 97 -3.13 21.90 -10.29
N VAL A 98 -4.36 21.71 -9.81
CA VAL A 98 -4.89 22.37 -8.61
C VAL A 98 -5.67 21.39 -7.75
N CYS A 99 -5.69 21.64 -6.44
CA CYS A 99 -6.53 20.93 -5.50
C CYS A 99 -8.02 21.24 -5.73
N ILE A 100 -8.89 20.34 -5.28
CA ILE A 100 -10.35 20.53 -5.43
C ILE A 100 -10.89 21.52 -4.40
N GLY A 101 -10.37 21.51 -3.19
CA GLY A 101 -10.87 22.30 -2.09
C GLY A 101 -9.99 23.47 -1.67
N ILE A 102 -10.40 24.08 -0.58
CA ILE A 102 -9.64 25.13 0.08
C ILE A 102 -8.54 24.49 0.92
N ASN A 103 -7.29 24.90 0.69
CA ASN A 103 -6.14 24.49 1.49
C ASN A 103 -5.43 25.74 2.00
N ILE A 104 -5.03 25.71 3.27
CA ILE A 104 -4.32 26.80 3.93
C ILE A 104 -2.93 26.29 4.33
N SER A 105 -1.91 26.90 3.80
CA SER A 105 -0.50 26.59 4.05
C SER A 105 0.18 27.74 4.79
N ASN A 106 0.49 27.52 6.06
CA ASN A 106 1.10 28.53 6.94
C ASN A 106 0.39 29.91 6.86
N GLY A 107 -0.92 29.88 6.98
CA GLY A 107 -1.77 31.07 6.99
C GLY A 107 -2.18 31.60 5.63
N GLU A 108 -1.75 31.00 4.54
CA GLU A 108 -2.03 31.46 3.19
C GLU A 108 -2.89 30.47 2.42
N PHE A 109 -3.89 30.96 1.70
CA PHE A 109 -4.66 30.14 0.79
C PHE A 109 -3.82 29.73 -0.43
N ALA A 110 -3.80 28.43 -0.71
CA ALA A 110 -3.14 27.91 -1.92
C ALA A 110 -3.99 28.16 -3.17
N TRP A 111 -5.28 27.93 -3.05
CA TRP A 111 -6.27 27.99 -4.12
C TRP A 111 -7.66 28.26 -3.57
N ARG A 112 -8.56 28.78 -4.38
CA ARG A 112 -9.97 28.92 -4.04
C ARG A 112 -10.85 28.07 -4.93
N ARG A 113 -11.70 27.27 -4.29
CA ARG A 113 -12.90 26.70 -4.91
C ARG A 113 -14.02 26.63 -3.87
N ASP A 114 -15.17 27.16 -4.21
CA ASP A 114 -16.31 27.20 -3.29
C ASP A 114 -17.07 25.87 -3.28
N PHE A 115 -16.52 24.89 -2.56
CA PHE A 115 -17.27 23.70 -2.17
C PHE A 115 -17.52 23.74 -0.67
N ALA A 116 -18.81 23.61 -0.30
CA ALA A 116 -19.19 23.47 1.10
C ALA A 116 -18.85 22.06 1.61
N ARG A 117 -17.57 21.82 1.81
CA ARG A 117 -17.02 20.55 2.31
C ARG A 117 -16.29 20.78 3.63
N SER A 118 -15.66 19.75 4.14
CA SER A 118 -15.02 19.78 5.44
C SER A 118 -13.57 20.24 5.38
N LEU A 119 -13.16 20.93 6.43
CA LEU A 119 -11.76 21.28 6.67
C LEU A 119 -11.32 20.70 8.02
N LEU A 120 -10.13 20.12 8.04
CA LEU A 120 -9.35 19.92 9.23
C LEU A 120 -8.44 21.14 9.37
N ALA A 121 -8.62 21.94 10.40
CA ALA A 121 -7.80 23.11 10.68
C ALA A 121 -6.89 22.88 11.89
N ILE A 122 -5.66 23.34 11.78
CA ILE A 122 -4.69 23.42 12.89
C ILE A 122 -4.43 24.90 13.19
N THR A 123 -4.71 25.31 14.40
CA THR A 123 -4.60 26.70 14.83
C THR A 123 -3.20 27.05 15.31
N LYS A 124 -2.93 28.34 15.50
CA LYS A 124 -1.64 28.84 16.00
C LYS A 124 -1.31 28.31 17.40
N ASP A 125 -2.31 28.10 18.24
CA ASP A 125 -2.17 27.47 19.58
C ASP A 125 -2.21 25.92 19.52
N LYS A 126 -2.07 25.36 18.32
CA LYS A 126 -1.95 23.93 18.09
C LYS A 126 -3.17 23.13 18.58
N LYS A 127 -4.37 23.65 18.32
CA LYS A 127 -5.64 22.94 18.43
C LYS A 127 -6.09 22.47 17.07
N ALA A 128 -6.67 21.29 17.01
CA ALA A 128 -7.26 20.73 15.79
C ALA A 128 -8.78 20.89 15.81
N GLU A 129 -9.35 21.31 14.69
CA GLU A 129 -10.81 21.40 14.49
C GLU A 129 -11.19 20.78 13.16
N ILE A 130 -12.27 20.01 13.15
CA ILE A 130 -12.92 19.57 11.91
C ILE A 130 -14.28 20.23 11.84
N PHE A 131 -14.52 20.97 10.75
CA PHE A 131 -15.77 21.69 10.54
C PHE A 131 -16.12 21.73 9.06
N ALA A 132 -17.39 21.87 8.75
CA ALA A 132 -17.82 22.13 7.39
C ALA A 132 -17.77 23.64 7.12
N HIS A 133 -17.16 24.05 6.01
CA HIS A 133 -17.07 25.44 5.65
C HIS A 133 -18.14 25.84 4.62
N THR A 134 -18.63 27.09 4.68
CA THR A 134 -19.59 27.63 3.70
C THR A 134 -18.92 28.48 2.62
N GLY A 135 -17.65 28.72 2.74
CA GLY A 135 -16.89 29.56 1.84
C GLY A 135 -15.84 30.36 2.61
N PHE A 136 -15.16 31.23 1.93
CA PHE A 136 -14.19 32.14 2.54
C PHE A 136 -14.33 33.54 2.00
N THR A 137 -13.87 34.51 2.76
CA THR A 137 -13.78 35.90 2.34
C THR A 137 -12.33 36.35 2.55
N THR A 138 -11.75 36.95 1.52
CA THR A 138 -10.48 37.69 1.66
C THR A 138 -10.71 39.09 1.18
N ARG A 139 -10.33 40.05 2.00
CA ARG A 139 -10.52 41.46 1.72
C ARG A 139 -9.21 42.22 1.88
N VAL A 140 -8.91 43.09 0.92
CA VAL A 140 -7.82 44.06 0.99
C VAL A 140 -8.41 45.38 1.32
N VAL A 141 -8.01 45.96 2.45
CA VAL A 141 -8.49 47.25 2.93
C VAL A 141 -7.32 48.23 3.18
N ALA A 142 -7.55 49.50 2.95
CA ALA A 142 -6.57 50.58 3.20
C ALA A 142 -7.25 51.75 3.90
N ASP A 143 -6.44 52.59 4.57
CA ASP A 143 -6.94 53.72 5.33
C ASP A 143 -7.54 54.85 4.45
N ASN A 144 -7.21 54.85 3.14
CA ASN A 144 -7.80 55.79 2.19
C ASN A 144 -9.24 55.40 1.76
N GLY A 145 -9.82 54.34 2.34
CA GLY A 145 -11.16 53.88 2.03
C GLY A 145 -11.23 52.75 0.97
N LEU A 146 -10.09 52.30 0.44
CA LEU A 146 -10.06 51.17 -0.46
C LEU A 146 -10.57 49.91 0.24
N SER A 147 -11.45 49.15 -0.42
CA SER A 147 -11.91 47.86 0.00
C SER A 147 -12.13 47.00 -1.23
N LEU A 148 -11.37 45.91 -1.38
CA LEU A 148 -11.44 44.98 -2.51
C LEU A 148 -11.62 43.55 -1.98
N ASP A 149 -12.61 42.87 -2.52
CA ASP A 149 -12.78 41.43 -2.24
C ASP A 149 -11.97 40.61 -3.23
N ILE A 150 -11.07 39.79 -2.70
CA ILE A 150 -10.27 38.85 -3.50
C ILE A 150 -11.19 37.69 -3.91
N SER A 151 -11.31 37.46 -5.21
CA SER A 151 -12.15 36.42 -5.79
C SER A 151 -11.40 35.08 -5.93
N CYS A 152 -10.08 35.11 -6.06
CA CYS A 152 -9.26 33.93 -6.33
C CYS A 152 -7.80 34.15 -5.90
N TYR A 153 -7.08 33.04 -5.79
CA TYR A 153 -5.63 33.03 -5.55
C TYR A 153 -4.91 32.29 -6.67
N ASN A 154 -3.71 32.71 -7.03
CA ASN A 154 -2.78 31.99 -7.90
C ASN A 154 -3.41 31.49 -9.20
N SER A 155 -4.26 32.30 -9.81
CA SER A 155 -5.04 31.94 -10.98
C SER A 155 -4.97 33.02 -12.05
N ASP A 156 -5.34 32.66 -13.26
CA ASP A 156 -5.59 33.56 -14.37
C ASP A 156 -6.90 33.16 -15.09
N ALA A 157 -7.23 33.88 -16.15
CA ALA A 157 -8.44 33.63 -16.93
C ALA A 157 -8.44 32.25 -17.64
N THR A 158 -7.29 31.59 -17.76
CA THR A 158 -7.16 30.33 -18.49
C THR A 158 -7.52 29.11 -17.64
N ASN A 159 -7.51 29.23 -16.31
CA ASN A 159 -7.75 28.13 -15.37
C ASN A 159 -9.21 27.94 -14.98
N GLY A 160 -10.15 28.57 -15.69
CA GLY A 160 -11.59 28.42 -15.46
C GLY A 160 -12.15 29.13 -14.23
N PHE A 161 -11.30 29.85 -13.48
CA PHE A 161 -11.68 30.71 -12.37
C PHE A 161 -11.45 32.17 -12.74
N THR A 162 -12.52 32.83 -13.17
CA THR A 162 -12.50 34.24 -13.49
C THR A 162 -12.96 35.04 -12.28
N GLY A 163 -12.06 35.83 -11.76
CA GLY A 163 -12.41 36.85 -10.80
C GLY A 163 -11.80 38.19 -11.25
N ASN A 164 -12.33 39.26 -10.72
CA ASN A 164 -11.83 40.60 -11.02
C ASN A 164 -10.70 41.06 -10.09
N CYS A 165 -10.47 40.37 -8.98
CA CYS A 165 -9.41 40.66 -8.04
C CYS A 165 -8.75 39.34 -7.60
N ILE A 166 -7.48 39.20 -7.94
CA ILE A 166 -6.71 37.95 -7.72
C ILE A 166 -5.45 38.28 -6.92
N LEU A 167 -5.20 37.52 -5.87
CA LEU A 167 -3.94 37.60 -5.12
C LEU A 167 -2.99 36.48 -5.56
N LEU A 168 -1.85 36.89 -6.09
CA LEU A 168 -0.74 35.97 -6.40
C LEU A 168 0.23 36.00 -5.22
N ASN A 169 0.22 34.93 -4.45
CA ASN A 169 1.07 34.79 -3.26
C ASN A 169 2.35 34.01 -3.53
N ARG A 170 3.06 33.58 -2.49
CA ARG A 170 4.33 32.81 -2.62
C ARG A 170 4.22 31.52 -3.42
N MET A 171 3.03 30.94 -3.52
CA MET A 171 2.78 29.69 -4.24
C MET A 171 2.43 29.92 -5.71
N ASN A 172 2.39 31.17 -6.19
CA ASN A 172 2.04 31.45 -7.57
C ASN A 172 3.05 30.88 -8.58
N SER A 173 2.58 30.12 -9.55
CA SER A 173 3.38 29.57 -10.66
C SER A 173 3.04 30.17 -12.03
N ILE A 174 2.05 31.04 -12.10
CA ILE A 174 1.62 31.61 -13.38
C ILE A 174 2.34 32.92 -13.69
N THR A 175 2.52 33.18 -14.99
CA THR A 175 2.96 34.46 -15.50
C THR A 175 1.75 35.14 -16.13
N LEU A 176 1.34 36.28 -15.57
CA LEU A 176 0.22 37.02 -16.12
C LEU A 176 0.61 37.71 -17.42
N LYS A 177 -0.23 37.55 -18.44
CA LYS A 177 -0.05 38.13 -19.78
C LYS A 177 -1.13 39.13 -20.17
N ASP A 178 -2.18 39.25 -19.36
CA ASP A 178 -3.36 40.04 -19.67
C ASP A 178 -3.14 41.53 -19.35
N ALA A 179 -3.91 42.35 -20.05
CA ALA A 179 -4.00 43.78 -19.74
C ALA A 179 -4.87 43.98 -18.51
N GLY A 180 -4.26 44.04 -17.35
CA GLY A 180 -4.88 44.35 -16.08
C GLY A 180 -4.06 45.37 -15.30
N LYS A 181 -4.52 45.69 -14.11
CA LYS A 181 -3.75 46.52 -13.17
C LYS A 181 -3.06 45.62 -12.15
N TYR A 182 -1.80 45.87 -11.92
CA TYR A 182 -0.94 45.11 -11.02
C TYR A 182 -0.46 46.00 -9.88
N ILE A 183 -0.62 45.50 -8.66
CA ILE A 183 -0.13 46.18 -7.45
C ILE A 183 0.76 45.21 -6.71
N LYS A 184 2.05 45.59 -6.55
CA LYS A 184 2.99 44.76 -5.81
C LYS A 184 2.86 45.03 -4.33
N LEU A 185 2.77 43.92 -3.57
CA LEU A 185 2.61 43.97 -2.13
C LEU A 185 3.76 43.21 -1.46
N LYS A 186 4.35 43.81 -0.45
CA LYS A 186 5.33 43.15 0.41
C LYS A 186 4.72 42.91 1.78
N PRO A 187 4.45 41.65 2.16
CA PRO A 187 3.96 41.33 3.49
C PRO A 187 4.91 41.81 4.57
N GLN A 188 4.36 42.38 5.64
CA GLN A 188 5.09 42.90 6.80
C GLN A 188 4.74 42.18 8.11
N GLY A 189 3.96 41.11 8.03
CA GLY A 189 3.55 40.32 9.16
C GLY A 189 3.33 38.86 8.77
N GLU A 190 3.03 38.05 9.77
CA GLU A 190 2.65 36.64 9.55
C GLU A 190 1.27 36.55 8.91
N TRP A 191 1.09 35.52 8.06
CA TRP A 191 -0.19 35.21 7.51
C TRP A 191 -0.99 34.33 8.48
N ILE A 192 -2.29 34.63 8.59
CA ILE A 192 -3.22 33.89 9.41
C ILE A 192 -4.62 33.99 8.83
N VAL A 193 -5.44 32.94 9.04
CA VAL A 193 -6.84 32.95 8.66
C VAL A 193 -7.70 32.97 9.93
N ASN A 194 -8.79 33.77 9.93
CA ASN A 194 -9.63 34.04 11.09
C ASN A 194 -8.88 34.68 12.26
N GLY A 195 -7.88 35.48 11.94
CA GLY A 195 -7.05 36.23 12.90
C GLY A 195 -6.86 37.69 12.50
N ASP A 196 -5.82 38.31 13.04
CA ASP A 196 -5.51 39.68 12.72
C ASP A 196 -5.13 39.86 11.24
N PRO A 197 -5.56 40.92 10.57
CA PRO A 197 -5.20 41.18 9.18
C PRO A 197 -3.68 41.31 9.00
N THR A 198 -3.19 40.77 7.89
CA THR A 198 -1.77 40.86 7.56
C THR A 198 -1.45 42.21 6.89
N PRO A 199 -0.57 43.04 7.45
CA PRO A 199 -0.17 44.27 6.81
C PRO A 199 0.77 43.99 5.63
N CYS A 200 0.52 44.65 4.49
CA CYS A 200 1.34 44.58 3.31
C CYS A 200 1.65 45.97 2.80
N ARG A 201 2.92 46.25 2.51
CA ARG A 201 3.35 47.53 1.95
C ARG A 201 3.28 47.50 0.43
N VAL A 202 2.77 48.54 -0.18
CA VAL A 202 2.78 48.71 -1.61
C VAL A 202 4.21 49.03 -2.09
N GLU A 203 4.70 48.23 -3.02
CA GLU A 203 6.05 48.36 -3.58
C GLU A 203 6.01 48.86 -5.03
N ALA A 204 7.13 49.37 -5.49
CA ALA A 204 7.32 49.68 -6.91
C ALA A 204 7.60 48.43 -7.74
N GLU A 205 7.35 48.54 -9.04
CA GLU A 205 7.61 47.47 -10.01
C GLU A 205 9.05 46.88 -9.94
N PRO A 206 9.26 45.64 -10.37
CA PRO A 206 8.56 44.84 -11.38
C PRO A 206 7.40 43.99 -10.89
N ILE A 207 6.49 43.63 -11.81
CA ILE A 207 5.12 43.18 -11.60
C ILE A 207 5.00 41.69 -11.23
N GLN A 208 6.07 40.92 -11.21
CA GLN A 208 5.99 39.49 -10.89
C GLN A 208 5.96 39.23 -9.40
N SER A 209 5.15 38.25 -8.98
CA SER A 209 5.21 37.73 -7.61
C SER A 209 6.50 36.90 -7.41
N THR A 210 7.01 36.97 -6.19
CA THR A 210 8.13 36.13 -5.72
C THR A 210 7.73 35.42 -4.44
N LYS A 211 8.63 34.68 -3.85
CA LYS A 211 8.36 34.03 -2.55
C LYS A 211 8.16 35.01 -1.40
N THR A 212 8.52 36.27 -1.57
CA THR A 212 8.45 37.30 -0.53
C THR A 212 7.68 38.53 -0.94
N GLU A 213 7.36 38.69 -2.21
CA GLU A 213 6.62 39.84 -2.76
C GLU A 213 5.46 39.34 -3.61
N TYR A 214 4.27 39.82 -3.32
CA TYR A 214 3.02 39.34 -3.88
C TYR A 214 2.47 40.34 -4.88
N VAL A 215 1.53 39.92 -5.70
CA VAL A 215 0.88 40.78 -6.68
C VAL A 215 -0.64 40.70 -6.51
N LEU A 216 -1.25 41.85 -6.32
CA LEU A 216 -2.70 42.00 -6.44
C LEU A 216 -3.01 42.33 -7.90
N TYR A 217 -3.75 41.44 -8.56
CA TYR A 217 -4.12 41.58 -9.96
C TYR A 217 -5.59 41.97 -10.09
N LEU A 218 -5.86 43.10 -10.74
CA LEU A 218 -7.19 43.71 -10.87
C LEU A 218 -7.64 43.71 -12.32
N ARG A 219 -8.91 43.40 -12.53
CA ARG A 219 -9.61 43.43 -13.81
C ARG A 219 -10.99 44.04 -13.64
N GLY A 220 -11.61 44.46 -14.74
CA GLY A 220 -13.03 44.89 -14.77
C GLY A 220 -13.37 45.91 -13.68
N ASP A 221 -14.45 45.68 -12.98
CA ASP A 221 -14.98 46.55 -11.91
C ASP A 221 -14.01 46.70 -10.71
N ALA A 222 -13.10 45.74 -10.48
CA ALA A 222 -12.09 45.89 -9.46
C ALA A 222 -11.10 47.02 -9.78
N ILE A 223 -10.82 47.31 -11.06
CA ILE A 223 -10.04 48.45 -11.49
C ILE A 223 -10.79 49.75 -11.19
N ASP A 224 -12.10 49.80 -11.45
CA ASP A 224 -12.92 50.98 -11.19
C ASP A 224 -12.98 51.29 -9.69
N ALA A 225 -13.19 50.26 -8.87
CA ALA A 225 -13.17 50.37 -7.41
C ALA A 225 -11.82 50.87 -6.90
N TYR A 226 -10.72 50.37 -7.43
CA TYR A 226 -9.38 50.81 -7.10
C TYR A 226 -9.12 52.27 -7.49
N ASN A 227 -9.57 52.69 -8.65
CA ASN A 227 -9.36 54.07 -9.15
C ASN A 227 -10.08 55.11 -8.31
N GLN A 228 -11.10 54.75 -7.54
CA GLN A 228 -11.76 55.62 -6.56
C GLN A 228 -10.87 55.87 -5.32
N HIS A 229 -10.03 54.92 -4.97
CA HIS A 229 -9.16 54.96 -3.80
C HIS A 229 -7.77 54.41 -4.15
N PRO A 230 -7.03 55.10 -5.05
CA PRO A 230 -5.75 54.62 -5.54
C PRO A 230 -4.68 54.60 -4.45
N LEU A 231 -3.78 53.60 -4.54
CA LEU A 231 -2.67 53.44 -3.64
C LEU A 231 -1.39 54.06 -4.24
N SER A 232 -0.51 54.54 -3.38
CA SER A 232 0.84 54.97 -3.72
C SER A 232 1.87 53.99 -3.16
N VAL A 233 3.05 53.98 -3.78
CA VAL A 233 4.20 53.23 -3.25
C VAL A 233 4.48 53.69 -1.82
N GLY A 234 4.62 52.74 -0.90
CA GLY A 234 4.81 52.98 0.52
C GLY A 234 3.53 52.91 1.36
N ASP A 235 2.35 53.01 0.74
CA ASP A 235 1.08 52.79 1.45
C ASP A 235 1.03 51.37 2.06
N VAL A 236 0.29 51.24 3.16
CA VAL A 236 0.07 49.94 3.80
C VAL A 236 -1.40 49.53 3.64
N VAL A 237 -1.60 48.34 3.11
CA VAL A 237 -2.91 47.70 3.07
C VAL A 237 -2.96 46.59 4.08
N ARG A 238 -4.14 46.20 4.52
CA ARG A 238 -4.38 45.06 5.38
C ARG A 238 -5.15 43.97 4.61
N VAL A 239 -4.64 42.76 4.65
CA VAL A 239 -5.29 41.60 4.02
C VAL A 239 -5.98 40.79 5.11
N GLU A 240 -7.29 40.78 5.09
CA GLU A 240 -8.15 40.03 6.01
C GLU A 240 -8.57 38.73 5.35
N GLN A 241 -8.26 37.59 5.96
CA GLN A 241 -8.62 36.27 5.46
C GLN A 241 -9.53 35.55 6.44
N THR A 242 -10.69 35.11 5.98
CA THR A 242 -11.67 34.41 6.82
C THR A 242 -12.23 33.16 6.16
N VAL A 243 -12.52 32.16 6.99
CA VAL A 243 -13.29 30.96 6.65
C VAL A 243 -14.47 30.89 7.63
N ALA A 244 -15.67 30.69 7.10
CA ALA A 244 -16.87 30.55 7.92
C ALA A 244 -17.22 29.08 8.11
N GLY A 245 -17.60 28.73 9.35
CA GLY A 245 -18.22 27.43 9.64
C GLY A 245 -19.67 27.37 9.14
N THR A 246 -20.16 26.15 8.97
CA THR A 246 -21.49 25.88 8.46
C THR A 246 -22.42 25.31 9.49
N LYS A 247 -23.16 24.31 9.07
CA LYS A 247 -24.21 23.64 9.83
C LYS A 247 -23.69 22.84 11.03
N TRP A 248 -22.40 22.42 11.00
CA TRP A 248 -21.78 21.71 12.12
C TRP A 248 -20.31 22.13 12.27
N GLY A 249 -19.86 22.03 13.49
CA GLY A 249 -18.55 22.56 13.86
C GLY A 249 -18.51 24.09 13.82
N THR A 250 -17.46 24.64 14.35
CA THR A 250 -17.21 26.07 14.37
C THR A 250 -15.84 26.32 13.78
N ALA A 251 -15.76 27.20 12.80
CA ALA A 251 -14.46 27.64 12.29
C ALA A 251 -13.65 28.27 13.43
N PRO A 252 -12.45 27.74 13.73
CA PRO A 252 -11.64 28.28 14.81
C PRO A 252 -11.02 29.61 14.45
N LYS A 253 -10.49 30.31 15.46
CA LYS A 253 -9.62 31.46 15.26
C LYS A 253 -8.19 31.03 14.96
N ASP A 254 -7.45 31.93 14.33
CA ASP A 254 -6.01 31.80 14.13
C ASP A 254 -5.56 30.51 13.44
N ILE A 255 -6.18 30.21 12.29
CA ILE A 255 -5.85 29.02 11.49
C ILE A 255 -4.53 29.25 10.76
N LEU A 256 -3.55 28.36 11.00
CA LEU A 256 -2.28 28.33 10.26
C LEU A 256 -2.28 27.34 9.11
N ASN A 257 -2.80 26.13 9.33
CA ASN A 257 -2.85 25.10 8.30
C ASN A 257 -4.25 24.51 8.25
N ALA A 258 -4.75 24.27 7.07
CA ALA A 258 -6.03 23.58 6.88
C ALA A 258 -5.98 22.65 5.67
N PHE A 259 -6.67 21.55 5.84
CA PHE A 259 -6.66 20.40 4.94
C PHE A 259 -8.08 20.09 4.53
N HIS A 260 -8.38 20.26 3.26
CA HIS A 260 -9.68 19.93 2.71
C HIS A 260 -9.87 18.42 2.65
N GLY A 261 -11.06 17.96 2.99
CA GLY A 261 -11.45 16.56 2.96
C GLY A 261 -12.93 16.37 2.62
N TYR A 262 -13.28 15.14 2.19
CA TYR A 262 -14.64 14.73 1.86
C TYR A 262 -14.74 13.20 1.76
N PRO A 263 -15.82 12.60 2.26
CA PRO A 263 -16.83 13.19 3.15
C PRO A 263 -16.34 13.36 4.60
N SER A 264 -17.02 14.16 5.36
CA SER A 264 -17.00 14.10 6.83
C SER A 264 -17.72 12.85 7.29
N LEU A 265 -17.17 12.11 8.22
CA LEU A 265 -17.63 10.77 8.57
C LEU A 265 -18.19 10.67 9.99
N VAL A 266 -17.50 11.27 10.93
CA VAL A 266 -17.87 11.24 12.35
C VAL A 266 -17.81 12.65 12.90
N HIS A 267 -18.82 13.03 13.67
CA HIS A 267 -18.89 14.28 14.42
C HIS A 267 -19.45 14.03 15.83
N ASP A 268 -18.80 14.58 16.83
CA ASP A 268 -19.14 14.36 18.25
C ASP A 268 -19.27 12.87 18.60
N GLY A 269 -18.41 12.02 18.04
CA GLY A 269 -18.34 10.59 18.32
C GLY A 269 -19.46 9.75 17.67
N VAL A 270 -20.26 10.32 16.78
CA VAL A 270 -21.35 9.62 16.05
C VAL A 270 -21.19 9.76 14.54
N PHE A 271 -21.67 8.77 13.80
CA PHE A 271 -21.69 8.84 12.35
C PHE A 271 -22.65 9.94 11.88
N HIS A 272 -22.20 10.66 10.87
CA HIS A 272 -23.07 11.57 10.13
C HIS A 272 -24.10 10.79 9.30
N ASP A 273 -25.31 11.29 9.26
CA ASP A 273 -26.44 10.69 8.55
C ASP A 273 -26.65 11.26 7.13
N GLY A 274 -25.66 11.96 6.60
CA GLY A 274 -25.71 12.55 5.27
C GLY A 274 -26.31 13.97 5.22
N GLU A 275 -26.87 14.49 6.31
CA GLU A 275 -27.40 15.86 6.32
C GLU A 275 -26.31 16.93 6.10
N TYR A 276 -25.12 16.65 6.59
CA TYR A 276 -23.96 17.55 6.52
C TYR A 276 -22.94 17.19 5.45
N ASN A 277 -23.04 16.00 4.94
CA ASN A 277 -22.19 15.48 3.90
C ASN A 277 -23.11 15.05 2.78
N ASN A 278 -23.01 15.65 1.64
CA ASN A 278 -23.66 15.09 0.49
C ASN A 278 -23.08 13.69 0.22
N PHE A 279 -23.52 12.68 0.97
CA PHE A 279 -23.21 11.27 0.70
C PHE A 279 -23.86 10.83 -0.62
N GLU A 280 -23.91 11.74 -1.58
CA GLU A 280 -24.63 11.59 -2.83
C GLU A 280 -24.21 10.36 -3.62
N ASN A 281 -23.07 9.76 -3.31
CA ASN A 281 -22.52 8.66 -4.10
C ASN A 281 -22.10 7.44 -3.29
N GLY A 282 -22.40 7.38 -2.00
CA GLY A 282 -22.03 6.23 -1.15
C GLY A 282 -20.53 6.01 -1.00
N ARG A 283 -19.71 7.06 -1.09
CA ARG A 283 -18.25 6.97 -0.96
C ARG A 283 -17.80 6.42 0.39
N GLU A 284 -18.57 6.62 1.43
CA GLU A 284 -18.36 6.07 2.77
C GLU A 284 -18.39 4.55 2.81
N TYR A 285 -19.09 3.92 1.85
CA TYR A 285 -19.17 2.45 1.70
C TYR A 285 -18.25 1.91 0.60
N GLU A 286 -17.54 2.77 -0.11
CA GLU A 286 -16.59 2.35 -1.14
C GLU A 286 -15.40 1.62 -0.50
N LYS A 287 -15.17 0.39 -0.90
CA LYS A 287 -14.00 -0.37 -0.47
C LYS A 287 -12.78 0.06 -1.28
N SER A 288 -11.84 0.67 -0.59
CA SER A 288 -10.64 1.23 -1.20
C SER A 288 -9.51 1.31 -0.19
N ALA A 289 -8.36 1.82 -0.59
CA ALA A 289 -7.41 2.41 0.32
C ALA A 289 -7.90 3.81 0.68
N HIS A 290 -7.99 4.13 1.96
CA HIS A 290 -8.44 5.42 2.47
C HIS A 290 -7.37 6.07 3.33
N VAL A 291 -7.39 7.40 3.36
CA VAL A 291 -6.64 8.21 4.32
C VAL A 291 -7.65 8.97 5.15
N LEU A 292 -7.72 8.65 6.44
CA LEU A 292 -8.64 9.27 7.38
C LEU A 292 -7.88 10.13 8.38
N ALA A 293 -8.37 11.34 8.62
CA ALA A 293 -7.90 12.21 9.68
C ALA A 293 -8.95 12.30 10.78
N GLY A 294 -8.54 12.07 12.01
CA GLY A 294 -9.39 12.19 13.19
C GLY A 294 -8.78 13.12 14.24
N ILE A 295 -9.60 13.69 15.09
CA ILE A 295 -9.17 14.53 16.21
C ILE A 295 -9.78 14.04 17.52
N SER A 296 -9.07 14.25 18.64
CA SER A 296 -9.58 13.98 19.96
C SER A 296 -10.67 14.98 20.39
N LYS A 297 -11.49 14.60 21.37
CA LYS A 297 -12.56 15.45 21.91
C LYS A 297 -12.03 16.77 22.49
N ASP A 298 -10.86 16.74 23.11
CA ASP A 298 -10.20 17.93 23.67
C ASP A 298 -9.38 18.70 22.62
N LYS A 299 -9.37 18.23 21.37
CA LYS A 299 -8.72 18.87 20.20
C LYS A 299 -7.19 18.96 20.29
N THR A 300 -6.57 18.20 21.17
CA THR A 300 -5.12 18.21 21.40
C THR A 300 -4.38 17.10 20.68
N LYS A 301 -5.10 16.13 20.11
CA LYS A 301 -4.52 15.02 19.37
C LYS A 301 -5.08 14.93 17.97
N LEU A 302 -4.18 14.66 17.04
CA LEU A 302 -4.49 14.32 15.66
C LEU A 302 -4.19 12.83 15.43
N TYR A 303 -5.14 12.15 14.78
CA TYR A 303 -5.02 10.76 14.40
C TYR A 303 -5.05 10.64 12.89
N MET A 304 -4.08 9.94 12.31
CA MET A 304 -4.07 9.63 10.89
C MET A 304 -4.12 8.12 10.71
N LEU A 305 -5.05 7.65 9.89
CA LEU A 305 -5.19 6.24 9.56
C LEU A 305 -5.14 6.07 8.05
N ILE A 306 -4.34 5.12 7.61
CA ILE A 306 -4.36 4.61 6.25
C ILE A 306 -4.48 3.09 6.26
N ASN A 307 -5.35 2.54 5.43
CA ASN A 307 -5.40 1.11 5.12
C ASN A 307 -4.76 0.84 3.77
N GLU A 308 -4.10 -0.27 3.65
CA GLU A 308 -3.56 -0.73 2.37
C GLU A 308 -4.64 -1.44 1.55
N MET A 309 -4.59 -1.25 0.25
CA MET A 309 -5.30 -2.03 -0.75
C MET A 309 -4.27 -2.59 -1.72
N SER A 310 -3.91 -3.85 -1.51
CA SER A 310 -2.86 -4.51 -2.29
C SER A 310 -3.13 -6.01 -2.36
N VAL A 311 -2.20 -6.76 -2.92
CA VAL A 311 -2.24 -8.23 -2.90
C VAL A 311 -2.18 -8.81 -1.47
N GLN A 312 -1.73 -8.01 -0.50
CA GLN A 312 -1.57 -8.43 0.90
C GLN A 312 -2.68 -7.93 1.81
N SER A 313 -3.45 -6.94 1.41
CA SER A 313 -4.44 -6.27 2.23
C SER A 313 -5.72 -5.99 1.49
N SER A 314 -6.83 -6.35 2.12
CA SER A 314 -8.17 -6.07 1.60
C SER A 314 -8.48 -4.57 1.63
N ALA A 315 -9.20 -4.12 0.63
CA ALA A 315 -9.83 -2.81 0.65
C ALA A 315 -10.94 -2.76 1.71
N ILE A 316 -11.01 -1.69 2.46
CA ILE A 316 -11.96 -1.47 3.57
C ILE A 316 -12.77 -0.21 3.28
N ASP A 317 -14.01 -0.15 3.73
CA ASP A 317 -14.82 1.07 3.65
C ASP A 317 -14.55 2.03 4.83
N CYS A 318 -14.96 3.27 4.66
CA CYS A 318 -14.76 4.30 5.67
C CYS A 318 -15.51 4.02 6.98
N ILE A 319 -16.66 3.34 6.93
CA ILE A 319 -17.47 3.07 8.12
C ILE A 319 -16.74 2.12 9.06
N GLU A 320 -16.18 1.03 8.55
CA GLU A 320 -15.37 0.10 9.35
C GLU A 320 -14.12 0.79 9.91
N LEU A 321 -13.43 1.60 9.08
CA LEU A 321 -12.23 2.33 9.51
C LEU A 321 -12.53 3.37 10.58
N CYS A 322 -13.61 4.12 10.45
CA CYS A 322 -14.07 5.07 11.48
C CYS A 322 -14.43 4.36 12.78
N SER A 323 -15.12 3.21 12.70
CA SER A 323 -15.45 2.41 13.88
C SER A 323 -14.18 1.99 14.64
N TRP A 324 -13.14 1.63 13.89
CA TRP A 324 -11.83 1.32 14.45
C TRP A 324 -11.18 2.54 15.12
N MET A 325 -11.20 3.71 14.47
CA MET A 325 -10.59 4.95 14.99
C MET A 325 -11.30 5.51 16.21
N VAL A 326 -12.64 5.50 16.23
CA VAL A 326 -13.43 5.98 17.37
C VAL A 326 -13.08 5.22 18.65
N ASN A 327 -12.88 3.92 18.56
CA ASN A 327 -12.48 3.08 19.68
C ASN A 327 -11.03 3.36 20.16
N ARG A 328 -10.28 4.20 19.44
CA ARG A 328 -8.91 4.66 19.78
C ARG A 328 -8.83 6.15 20.11
N GLY A 329 -9.98 6.79 20.30
CA GLY A 329 -10.07 8.16 20.80
C GLY A 329 -10.41 9.22 19.78
N ALA A 330 -10.60 8.88 18.49
CA ALA A 330 -11.09 9.82 17.51
C ALA A 330 -12.53 10.23 17.81
N TRP A 331 -12.78 11.53 17.80
CA TRP A 331 -14.09 12.13 18.14
C TRP A 331 -14.78 12.72 16.92
N ASP A 332 -14.00 13.38 16.05
CA ASP A 332 -14.41 13.81 14.70
C ASP A 332 -13.47 13.18 13.68
N ILE A 333 -13.98 12.78 12.53
CA ILE A 333 -13.21 12.11 11.47
C ILE A 333 -13.65 12.63 10.10
N VAL A 334 -12.68 12.92 9.24
CA VAL A 334 -12.85 13.30 7.84
C VAL A 334 -12.02 12.39 6.94
N ASN A 335 -12.57 12.06 5.76
CA ASN A 335 -11.85 11.32 4.72
C ASN A 335 -11.07 12.29 3.81
N PHE A 336 -9.88 11.88 3.42
CA PHE A 336 -9.06 12.53 2.39
C PHE A 336 -9.12 11.77 1.06
N ASP A 337 -8.31 12.15 0.08
CA ASP A 337 -8.27 11.45 -1.20
C ASP A 337 -7.81 9.99 -1.03
N SER A 338 -8.47 9.10 -1.71
CA SER A 338 -8.41 7.66 -1.53
C SER A 338 -7.84 6.95 -2.77
N GLY A 339 -7.84 5.63 -2.75
CA GLY A 339 -7.46 4.79 -3.87
C GLY A 339 -5.99 4.91 -4.23
N GLY A 340 -5.69 5.20 -5.47
CA GLY A 340 -4.31 5.30 -5.97
C GLY A 340 -3.51 6.46 -5.40
N SER A 341 -4.16 7.47 -4.79
CA SER A 341 -3.48 8.58 -4.10
C SER A 341 -3.12 8.25 -2.66
N ALA A 342 -3.80 7.28 -2.03
CA ALA A 342 -3.60 6.93 -0.63
C ALA A 342 -2.16 6.48 -0.35
N ALA A 343 -1.44 7.27 0.43
CA ALA A 343 -0.03 7.08 0.68
C ALA A 343 0.39 7.59 2.06
N ILE A 344 1.33 6.88 2.66
CA ILE A 344 2.06 7.29 3.86
C ILE A 344 3.56 7.09 3.64
N ALA A 345 4.35 8.09 4.00
CA ALA A 345 5.80 7.98 4.05
C ALA A 345 6.31 8.39 5.42
N VAL A 346 7.25 7.63 5.96
CA VAL A 346 7.95 7.93 7.22
C VAL A 346 9.43 8.12 6.93
N ASP A 347 9.99 9.22 7.40
CA ASP A 347 11.38 9.61 7.11
C ASP A 347 11.74 9.54 5.61
N GLY A 348 10.77 9.88 4.77
CA GLY A 348 10.91 9.90 3.31
C GLY A 348 10.75 8.54 2.61
N GLU A 349 10.48 7.48 3.34
CA GLU A 349 10.25 6.16 2.79
C GLU A 349 8.76 5.82 2.73
N MET A 350 8.29 5.38 1.57
CA MET A 350 6.92 4.89 1.40
C MET A 350 6.70 3.61 2.19
N LEU A 351 5.62 3.57 3.00
CA LEU A 351 5.30 2.41 3.82
C LEU A 351 4.26 1.49 3.18
N ASN A 352 3.23 2.04 2.58
CA ASN A 352 2.19 1.25 1.95
C ASN A 352 2.54 0.88 0.51
N LEU A 353 2.11 -0.31 0.09
CA LEU A 353 2.12 -0.67 -1.32
C LEU A 353 0.98 0.05 -2.04
N PRO A 354 1.26 0.72 -3.15
CA PRO A 354 0.21 1.32 -3.96
C PRO A 354 -0.65 0.23 -4.61
N GLY A 355 -1.96 0.40 -4.58
CA GLY A 355 -2.92 -0.56 -5.11
C GLY A 355 -2.84 -0.83 -6.62
N ARG A 356 -2.03 -0.07 -7.35
CA ARG A 356 -1.81 -0.19 -8.79
C ARG A 356 -0.33 -0.24 -9.20
N GLY A 357 0.52 -0.70 -8.31
CA GLY A 357 1.93 -1.01 -8.61
C GLY A 357 2.90 0.16 -8.66
N SER A 358 2.45 1.42 -8.64
CA SER A 358 3.33 2.59 -8.60
C SER A 358 2.80 3.70 -7.69
N VAL A 359 3.71 4.41 -7.04
CA VAL A 359 3.39 5.58 -6.24
C VAL A 359 2.87 6.70 -7.15
N ARG A 360 1.70 7.23 -6.82
CA ARG A 360 1.11 8.35 -7.55
C ARG A 360 1.68 9.67 -7.03
N PRO A 361 2.25 10.52 -7.88
CA PRO A 361 2.50 11.92 -7.53
C PRO A 361 1.19 12.65 -7.26
N VAL A 362 1.17 13.50 -6.24
CA VAL A 362 0.00 14.24 -5.74
C VAL A 362 0.26 15.74 -5.69
N GLU A 363 -0.82 16.55 -5.69
CA GLU A 363 -0.72 18.01 -5.64
C GLU A 363 -0.33 18.52 -4.26
N ASP A 364 -0.67 17.80 -3.22
CA ASP A 364 -0.55 18.27 -1.85
C ASP A 364 -0.21 17.15 -0.87
N ALA A 365 0.32 17.56 0.26
CA ALA A 365 0.60 16.66 1.38
C ALA A 365 0.31 17.30 2.73
N MET A 366 -0.08 16.46 3.69
CA MET A 366 -0.01 16.78 5.11
C MET A 366 1.35 16.32 5.63
N LEU A 367 2.06 17.19 6.32
CA LEU A 367 3.38 16.92 6.88
C LEU A 367 3.34 17.01 8.40
N ALA A 368 3.76 15.95 9.08
CA ALA A 368 4.10 16.01 10.50
C ALA A 368 5.59 16.27 10.63
N VAL A 369 5.93 17.43 11.17
CA VAL A 369 7.27 18.00 11.16
C VAL A 369 7.85 18.04 12.56
N SER A 370 9.12 17.67 12.72
CA SER A 370 9.92 17.94 13.93
C SER A 370 10.63 19.29 13.81
N LEU A 371 10.42 20.12 14.80
CA LEU A 371 11.13 21.39 14.98
C LEU A 371 12.27 21.28 16.02
N ALA A 372 12.57 20.06 16.46
CA ALA A 372 13.59 19.81 17.47
C ALA A 372 14.99 20.19 16.97
N PRO A 373 15.85 20.66 17.86
CA PRO A 373 17.27 20.82 17.56
C PRO A 373 17.93 19.50 17.18
N GLU A 374 18.92 19.52 16.33
CA GLU A 374 19.74 18.34 16.03
C GLU A 374 20.43 17.82 17.30
N SER A 375 20.32 16.54 17.56
CA SER A 375 20.98 15.87 18.67
C SER A 375 21.27 14.40 18.32
N ASN A 376 22.53 13.99 18.49
CA ASN A 376 22.98 12.61 18.30
C ASN A 376 23.15 11.88 19.64
N LYS A 377 22.73 12.48 20.75
CA LYS A 377 22.81 11.88 22.07
C LYS A 377 21.71 10.86 22.26
N VAL A 378 22.11 9.59 22.47
CA VAL A 378 21.16 8.55 22.86
C VAL A 378 20.67 8.84 24.27
N ALA A 379 19.38 9.14 24.40
CA ALA A 379 18.72 9.43 25.67
C ALA A 379 17.82 8.29 26.14
N ARG A 380 17.35 7.44 25.21
CA ARG A 380 16.39 6.38 25.48
C ARG A 380 16.58 5.23 24.49
N ILE A 381 16.34 4.00 24.98
CA ILE A 381 16.17 2.83 24.13
C ILE A 381 14.73 2.32 24.30
N ALA A 382 14.19 1.67 23.28
CA ALA A 382 12.87 1.06 23.32
C ALA A 382 12.78 -0.15 22.40
N PHE A 383 11.85 -1.05 22.71
CA PHE A 383 11.40 -2.06 21.75
C PHE A 383 10.58 -1.39 20.63
N SER A 384 10.62 -1.97 19.45
CA SER A 384 9.82 -1.49 18.31
C SER A 384 8.33 -1.87 18.39
N LYS A 385 7.93 -2.55 19.46
CA LYS A 385 6.55 -2.93 19.79
C LYS A 385 6.19 -2.48 21.18
N SER A 386 4.88 -2.32 21.46
CA SER A 386 4.39 -1.97 22.78
C SER A 386 4.13 -3.19 23.67
N ALA A 387 3.85 -4.36 23.07
CA ALA A 387 3.60 -5.61 23.76
C ALA A 387 3.92 -6.81 22.85
N ILE A 388 4.17 -7.96 23.46
CA ILE A 388 4.28 -9.24 22.75
C ILE A 388 3.18 -10.15 23.28
N ASN A 389 2.26 -10.54 22.40
CA ASN A 389 1.23 -11.53 22.66
C ASN A 389 1.47 -12.70 21.71
N THR A 390 1.79 -13.87 22.25
CA THR A 390 2.14 -15.04 21.44
C THR A 390 1.73 -16.33 22.13
N SER A 391 1.88 -17.45 21.44
CA SER A 391 1.65 -18.77 22.06
C SER A 391 2.91 -19.30 22.74
N VAL A 392 2.78 -20.37 23.49
CA VAL A 392 3.91 -21.08 24.10
C VAL A 392 4.83 -21.76 23.05
N ILE A 393 4.36 -21.97 21.82
CA ILE A 393 5.19 -22.48 20.71
C ILE A 393 5.51 -21.31 19.80
N ALA A 394 6.39 -20.42 20.23
CA ALA A 394 6.72 -19.23 19.47
C ALA A 394 8.18 -18.86 19.61
N ILE A 395 8.70 -18.35 18.49
CA ILE A 395 9.96 -17.65 18.41
C ILE A 395 9.65 -16.26 17.89
N ALA A 396 9.79 -15.24 18.75
CA ALA A 396 9.46 -13.87 18.41
C ALA A 396 10.73 -13.03 18.26
N PRO A 397 10.94 -12.39 17.12
CA PRO A 397 12.07 -11.48 16.94
C PRO A 397 11.86 -10.21 17.79
N LEU A 398 12.93 -9.75 18.43
CA LEU A 398 12.97 -8.51 19.18
C LEU A 398 13.78 -7.47 18.40
N ARG A 399 13.19 -6.33 18.14
CA ARG A 399 13.91 -5.19 17.59
C ARG A 399 14.01 -4.08 18.63
N MET A 400 15.22 -3.62 18.86
CA MET A 400 15.51 -2.49 19.71
C MET A 400 15.79 -1.24 18.89
N MET A 401 15.46 -0.09 19.43
CA MET A 401 15.66 1.22 18.82
C MET A 401 16.31 2.18 19.82
N ALA A 402 17.07 3.14 19.31
CA ALA A 402 17.64 4.23 20.10
C ALA A 402 17.06 5.57 19.68
N PHE A 403 16.82 6.43 20.65
CA PHE A 403 16.20 7.76 20.46
C PHE A 403 17.02 8.84 21.15
N ASN A 404 16.97 10.04 20.61
CA ASN A 404 17.49 11.22 21.29
C ASN A 404 16.49 11.78 22.34
N GLU A 405 16.84 12.86 22.99
CA GLU A 405 16.03 13.53 24.03
C GLU A 405 14.73 14.16 23.48
N TYR A 406 14.58 14.26 22.17
CA TYR A 406 13.39 14.78 21.47
C TYR A 406 12.53 13.67 20.87
N ASP A 407 12.77 12.41 21.21
CA ASP A 407 12.09 11.23 20.66
C ASP A 407 12.29 11.04 19.15
N GLU A 408 13.36 11.56 18.60
CA GLU A 408 13.77 11.25 17.25
C GLU A 408 14.61 9.97 17.21
N VAL A 409 14.37 9.14 16.18
CA VAL A 409 15.08 7.87 16.02
C VAL A 409 16.52 8.11 15.60
N LEU A 410 17.48 7.61 16.36
CA LEU A 410 18.91 7.61 16.03
C LEU A 410 19.37 6.27 15.43
N ASP A 411 18.76 5.16 15.88
CA ASP A 411 19.06 3.82 15.40
C ASP A 411 17.77 3.00 15.36
N LYS A 412 17.40 2.51 14.18
CA LYS A 412 16.19 1.69 13.98
C LYS A 412 16.39 0.21 14.32
N ASP A 413 17.62 -0.26 14.40
CA ASP A 413 17.98 -1.65 14.68
C ASP A 413 19.20 -1.72 15.61
N LEU A 414 19.02 -1.24 16.82
CA LEU A 414 20.06 -1.17 17.85
C LEU A 414 20.52 -2.57 18.23
N LYS A 415 21.81 -2.84 18.08
CA LYS A 415 22.44 -4.10 18.45
C LYS A 415 23.18 -4.02 19.78
N GLY A 416 23.49 -5.20 20.33
CA GLY A 416 24.32 -5.33 21.52
C GLY A 416 23.57 -5.01 22.82
N CYS A 417 22.25 -5.08 22.86
CA CYS A 417 21.49 -5.10 24.10
C CYS A 417 21.62 -6.46 24.80
N SER A 418 21.69 -6.44 26.11
CA SER A 418 21.49 -7.63 26.95
C SER A 418 20.00 -7.76 27.28
N PHE A 419 19.53 -9.01 27.33
CA PHE A 419 18.13 -9.29 27.59
C PHE A 419 17.94 -10.20 28.80
N SER A 420 16.84 -10.02 29.53
CA SER A 420 16.38 -10.91 30.57
C SER A 420 14.86 -11.01 30.57
N CYS A 421 14.33 -12.13 31.04
CA CYS A 421 12.91 -12.38 31.18
C CYS A 421 12.50 -12.40 32.65
N GLU A 422 11.39 -11.76 32.98
CA GLU A 422 10.79 -11.78 34.31
C GLU A 422 9.31 -12.21 34.21
N PRO A 423 8.89 -13.36 34.81
CA PRO A 423 9.78 -14.34 35.47
C PRO A 423 10.67 -15.11 34.47
N ALA A 424 11.75 -15.72 34.92
CA ALA A 424 12.66 -16.47 34.07
C ALA A 424 11.98 -17.63 33.31
N ALA A 425 10.91 -18.20 33.86
CA ALA A 425 10.13 -19.24 33.21
C ALA A 425 9.35 -18.75 31.97
N LEU A 426 9.20 -17.42 31.78
CA LEU A 426 8.57 -16.83 30.60
C LEU A 426 9.23 -17.27 29.30
N GLY A 427 10.56 -17.39 29.32
CA GLY A 427 11.34 -17.81 28.17
C GLY A 427 12.77 -17.31 28.21
N THR A 428 13.46 -17.40 27.09
CA THR A 428 14.84 -16.95 26.88
C THR A 428 14.96 -16.08 25.64
N VAL A 429 15.99 -15.25 25.58
CA VAL A 429 16.36 -14.50 24.38
C VAL A 429 17.73 -14.99 23.93
N ASP A 430 17.84 -15.39 22.65
CA ASP A 430 19.09 -15.86 22.08
C ASP A 430 20.05 -14.71 21.70
N ALA A 431 21.25 -15.05 21.24
CA ALA A 431 22.27 -14.09 20.87
C ALA A 431 21.88 -13.23 19.64
N GLU A 432 20.97 -13.72 18.81
CA GLU A 432 20.46 -13.06 17.62
C GLU A 432 19.29 -12.12 17.95
N GLY A 433 18.79 -12.14 19.19
CA GLY A 433 17.72 -11.31 19.68
C GLY A 433 16.32 -11.90 19.43
N TYR A 434 16.20 -13.23 19.42
CA TYR A 434 14.91 -13.91 19.35
C TYR A 434 14.46 -14.33 20.75
N PHE A 435 13.22 -14.01 21.06
CA PHE A 435 12.54 -14.54 22.24
C PHE A 435 11.99 -15.93 21.94
N HIS A 436 12.42 -16.90 22.72
CA HIS A 436 11.89 -18.26 22.75
C HIS A 436 10.97 -18.40 23.95
N SER A 437 9.67 -18.58 23.72
CA SER A 437 8.71 -18.72 24.81
C SER A 437 8.95 -19.98 25.65
N GLY A 438 8.62 -19.92 26.92
CA GLY A 438 8.62 -21.08 27.83
C GLY A 438 7.49 -22.06 27.52
N ALA A 439 7.45 -23.17 28.24
CA ALA A 439 6.52 -24.28 28.01
C ALA A 439 5.09 -23.98 28.52
N GLU A 440 4.94 -23.05 29.43
CA GLU A 440 3.65 -22.73 30.08
C GLU A 440 3.20 -21.33 29.71
N GLY A 441 1.88 -21.17 29.50
CA GLY A 441 1.28 -19.86 29.28
C GLY A 441 1.37 -18.99 30.51
N MET A 442 1.91 -17.79 30.39
CA MET A 442 2.07 -16.83 31.49
C MET A 442 2.21 -15.41 30.99
N SER A 443 2.07 -14.47 31.92
CA SER A 443 2.36 -13.07 31.67
C SER A 443 3.65 -12.66 32.39
N GLY A 444 4.39 -11.75 31.76
CA GLY A 444 5.65 -11.25 32.29
C GLY A 444 6.16 -10.10 31.45
N LYS A 445 7.47 -9.90 31.48
CA LYS A 445 8.13 -8.89 30.65
C LYS A 445 9.51 -9.34 30.20
N ILE A 446 9.96 -8.77 29.08
CA ILE A 446 11.36 -8.81 28.66
C ILE A 446 11.98 -7.46 28.95
N ILE A 447 13.18 -7.49 29.49
CA ILE A 447 13.99 -6.33 29.81
C ILE A 447 15.18 -6.30 28.89
N ALA A 448 15.43 -5.14 28.27
CA ALA A 448 16.61 -4.88 27.48
C ALA A 448 17.47 -3.80 28.14
N GLU A 449 18.78 -3.99 28.18
CA GLU A 449 19.72 -3.05 28.78
C GLU A 449 20.90 -2.82 27.84
N LYS A 450 21.33 -1.54 27.72
CA LYS A 450 22.53 -1.16 26.98
C LYS A 450 23.04 0.20 27.49
N ASP A 451 24.33 0.27 27.77
CA ASP A 451 25.04 1.51 28.15
C ASP A 451 24.34 2.28 29.30
N GLY A 452 23.79 1.55 30.27
CA GLY A 452 23.07 2.10 31.41
C GLY A 452 21.62 2.52 31.12
N LEU A 453 21.14 2.35 29.88
CA LEU A 453 19.75 2.56 29.50
C LEU A 453 18.98 1.25 29.58
N ARG A 454 17.69 1.34 29.91
CA ARG A 454 16.82 0.17 30.13
C ARG A 454 15.48 0.38 29.44
N ALA A 455 14.97 -0.67 28.82
CA ALA A 455 13.62 -0.74 28.27
C ALA A 455 12.93 -2.03 28.70
N GLU A 456 11.63 -2.00 28.81
CA GLU A 456 10.80 -3.16 29.13
C GLU A 456 9.66 -3.32 28.13
N ILE A 457 9.30 -4.57 27.83
CA ILE A 457 8.13 -4.88 27.02
C ILE A 457 7.30 -5.95 27.75
N PRO A 458 5.98 -5.73 27.92
CA PRO A 458 5.10 -6.74 28.47
C PRO A 458 4.94 -7.90 27.48
N VAL A 459 4.93 -9.11 28.02
CA VAL A 459 4.79 -10.35 27.26
C VAL A 459 3.68 -11.19 27.85
N THR A 460 2.80 -11.70 27.01
CA THR A 460 1.81 -12.70 27.38
C THR A 460 1.96 -13.88 26.42
N THR A 461 2.19 -15.08 27.01
CA THR A 461 2.19 -16.33 26.27
C THR A 461 0.96 -17.14 26.63
N ILE A 462 0.33 -17.75 25.63
CA ILE A 462 -0.93 -18.47 25.78
C ILE A 462 -0.68 -19.96 25.49
N ALA A 463 -1.17 -20.83 26.38
CA ALA A 463 -1.10 -22.28 26.18
C ALA A 463 -1.87 -22.69 24.92
N VAL A 464 -1.30 -23.60 24.16
CA VAL A 464 -1.89 -24.15 22.95
C VAL A 464 -2.59 -25.46 23.29
N ASP A 465 -3.89 -25.54 23.01
CA ASP A 465 -4.71 -26.72 23.29
C ASP A 465 -4.57 -27.78 22.19
N ASN A 466 -4.40 -27.32 20.92
CA ASN A 466 -4.24 -28.20 19.78
C ASN A 466 -3.45 -27.48 18.65
N VAL A 467 -2.75 -28.26 17.84
CA VAL A 467 -2.04 -27.77 16.65
C VAL A 467 -2.62 -28.45 15.43
N VAL A 468 -2.99 -27.64 14.44
CA VAL A 468 -3.48 -28.13 13.15
C VAL A 468 -2.70 -27.48 12.01
N PRO A 469 -2.52 -28.17 10.88
CA PRO A 469 -1.98 -27.52 9.69
C PRO A 469 -3.03 -26.57 9.12
N LYS A 470 -2.62 -25.43 8.60
CA LYS A 470 -3.52 -24.52 7.90
C LYS A 470 -4.04 -25.16 6.61
N TYR A 471 -3.19 -25.94 5.96
CA TYR A 471 -3.50 -26.73 4.77
C TYR A 471 -3.16 -28.19 5.03
N GLU A 472 -4.16 -29.06 5.02
CA GLU A 472 -4.01 -30.49 5.34
C GLU A 472 -3.22 -31.24 4.26
N SER A 473 -3.29 -30.74 3.01
CA SER A 473 -2.55 -31.29 1.89
C SER A 473 -1.97 -30.17 1.01
N VAL A 474 -0.79 -30.39 0.48
CA VAL A 474 -0.09 -29.44 -0.40
C VAL A 474 0.54 -30.15 -1.59
N ILE A 475 0.55 -29.48 -2.74
CA ILE A 475 1.29 -29.90 -3.93
C ILE A 475 2.53 -29.02 -4.03
N VAL A 476 3.66 -29.66 -4.22
CA VAL A 476 4.97 -28.99 -4.33
C VAL A 476 5.76 -29.51 -5.52
N ASP A 477 6.69 -28.73 -5.98
CA ASP A 477 7.67 -29.13 -6.99
C ASP A 477 9.08 -28.66 -6.60
N LYS A 478 10.06 -28.97 -7.41
CA LYS A 478 11.46 -28.59 -7.12
C LYS A 478 11.73 -27.09 -7.13
N LYS A 479 10.82 -26.30 -7.64
CA LYS A 479 10.95 -24.82 -7.70
C LYS A 479 10.27 -24.13 -6.54
N HIS A 480 9.20 -24.71 -6.03
CA HIS A 480 8.39 -24.15 -4.95
C HIS A 480 8.74 -24.90 -3.67
N THR A 481 9.44 -24.21 -2.78
CA THR A 481 9.85 -24.70 -1.46
C THR A 481 9.03 -24.00 -0.39
N PRO A 482 7.75 -24.40 -0.18
CA PRO A 482 6.89 -23.72 0.78
C PRO A 482 7.27 -24.06 2.21
N LEU A 483 6.99 -23.13 3.11
CA LEU A 483 7.00 -23.39 4.54
C LEU A 483 5.65 -23.94 4.98
N ILE A 484 5.65 -24.98 5.82
CA ILE A 484 4.43 -25.53 6.40
C ILE A 484 3.80 -24.48 7.32
N GLU A 485 2.54 -24.13 7.09
CA GLU A 485 1.79 -23.24 7.94
C GLU A 485 1.04 -24.01 9.02
N LEU A 486 1.25 -23.63 10.28
CA LEU A 486 0.64 -24.25 11.44
C LEU A 486 -0.21 -23.26 12.22
N ILE A 487 -1.33 -23.73 12.74
CA ILE A 487 -2.24 -22.98 13.59
C ILE A 487 -2.31 -23.62 14.96
N GLY A 488 -1.97 -22.86 15.99
CA GLY A 488 -2.22 -23.21 17.39
C GLY A 488 -3.63 -22.81 17.78
N LYS A 489 -4.44 -23.75 18.20
CA LYS A 489 -5.78 -23.52 18.72
C LYS A 489 -5.70 -23.27 20.21
N THR A 490 -6.32 -22.19 20.69
CA THR A 490 -6.50 -21.92 22.10
C THR A 490 -7.99 -21.71 22.41
N ALA A 491 -8.35 -21.61 23.68
CA ALA A 491 -9.73 -21.39 24.07
C ALA A 491 -10.31 -20.05 23.58
N THR A 492 -9.47 -19.07 23.25
CA THR A 492 -9.88 -17.69 22.92
C THR A 492 -9.50 -17.22 21.54
N ALA A 493 -8.47 -17.79 20.92
CA ALA A 493 -7.94 -17.35 19.63
C ALA A 493 -7.12 -18.43 18.95
N ASP A 494 -6.94 -18.27 17.64
CA ASP A 494 -6.02 -19.04 16.82
C ASP A 494 -4.71 -18.27 16.66
N PHE A 495 -3.58 -18.95 16.76
CA PHE A 495 -2.26 -18.35 16.58
C PHE A 495 -1.49 -19.05 15.45
N ALA A 496 -0.86 -18.28 14.60
CA ALA A 496 0.15 -18.82 13.70
C ALA A 496 1.37 -19.29 14.50
N LEU A 497 1.74 -20.53 14.32
CA LEU A 497 2.89 -21.12 14.99
C LEU A 497 4.10 -21.12 14.09
N SER A 498 5.29 -21.01 14.69
CA SER A 498 6.53 -21.13 13.95
C SER A 498 6.87 -22.59 13.67
N PRO A 499 6.87 -23.05 12.42
CA PRO A 499 7.23 -24.43 12.09
C PRO A 499 8.69 -24.76 12.37
N ILE A 500 9.54 -23.75 12.55
CA ILE A 500 10.95 -23.91 12.94
C ILE A 500 11.10 -24.49 14.35
N ALA A 501 10.12 -24.26 15.22
CA ALA A 501 10.11 -24.82 16.57
C ALA A 501 9.85 -26.34 16.60
N PHE A 502 9.37 -26.93 15.51
CA PHE A 502 9.04 -28.34 15.39
C PHE A 502 10.21 -29.16 14.84
N SER A 503 10.34 -30.39 15.31
CA SER A 503 11.15 -31.41 14.63
C SER A 503 10.31 -32.09 13.56
N TRP A 504 10.87 -32.25 12.37
CA TRP A 504 10.14 -32.76 11.20
C TRP A 504 10.62 -34.14 10.78
N GLU A 505 9.66 -35.03 10.55
CA GLU A 505 9.89 -36.38 10.03
C GLU A 505 9.09 -36.56 8.74
N VAL A 506 9.66 -37.24 7.75
CA VAL A 506 9.05 -37.54 6.46
C VAL A 506 8.93 -39.07 6.34
N GLU A 507 7.72 -39.56 6.09
CA GLU A 507 7.49 -41.01 5.98
C GLU A 507 8.24 -41.64 4.80
N ASN A 508 8.27 -40.96 3.64
CA ASN A 508 9.06 -41.34 2.49
C ASN A 508 10.03 -40.24 2.06
N PRO A 509 11.29 -40.29 2.49
CA PRO A 509 12.28 -39.24 2.22
C PRO A 509 12.70 -39.14 0.75
N ASP A 510 12.37 -40.09 -0.13
CA ASP A 510 12.58 -39.99 -1.56
C ASP A 510 11.63 -38.98 -2.22
N VAL A 511 10.43 -38.81 -1.65
CA VAL A 511 9.42 -37.87 -2.15
C VAL A 511 9.74 -36.43 -1.77
N CYS A 512 10.06 -36.16 -0.54
CA CYS A 512 10.50 -34.86 -0.08
C CYS A 512 11.38 -34.95 1.17
N ARG A 513 12.07 -33.86 1.47
CA ARG A 513 12.68 -33.61 2.77
C ARG A 513 12.13 -32.33 3.36
N VAL A 514 12.14 -32.22 4.67
CA VAL A 514 11.72 -31.01 5.39
C VAL A 514 12.85 -30.55 6.30
N GLU A 515 13.17 -29.27 6.21
CA GLU A 515 14.20 -28.63 7.01
C GLU A 515 13.62 -27.30 7.54
N ASP A 516 13.61 -27.13 8.85
CA ASP A 516 13.02 -25.96 9.53
C ASP A 516 11.57 -25.67 9.09
N GLY A 517 10.81 -26.71 8.74
CA GLY A 517 9.44 -26.58 8.24
C GLY A 517 9.32 -26.28 6.75
N MET A 518 10.43 -26.07 6.02
CA MET A 518 10.40 -25.92 4.55
C MET A 518 10.41 -27.28 3.88
N ILE A 519 9.54 -27.44 2.88
CA ILE A 519 9.41 -28.65 2.07
C ILE A 519 10.27 -28.51 0.82
N TYR A 520 11.17 -29.47 0.62
CA TYR A 520 12.01 -29.59 -0.58
C TYR A 520 11.58 -30.85 -1.35
N ALA A 521 11.06 -30.64 -2.55
CA ALA A 521 10.58 -31.72 -3.40
C ALA A 521 11.73 -32.63 -3.88
N GLY A 522 11.50 -33.93 -3.82
CA GLY A 522 12.35 -34.97 -4.39
C GLY A 522 11.72 -35.60 -5.63
N GLN A 523 11.44 -36.93 -5.55
CA GLN A 523 10.79 -37.66 -6.63
C GLN A 523 9.27 -37.44 -6.59
N ASN A 524 8.63 -37.56 -7.75
CA ASN A 524 7.17 -37.50 -7.83
C ASN A 524 6.53 -38.62 -6.99
N GLY A 525 5.53 -38.28 -6.22
CA GLY A 525 4.85 -39.17 -5.31
C GLY A 525 4.14 -38.44 -4.18
N THR A 526 3.60 -39.20 -3.26
CA THR A 526 2.90 -38.70 -2.09
C THR A 526 3.54 -39.23 -0.82
N THR A 527 3.64 -38.38 0.21
CA THR A 527 4.16 -38.77 1.52
C THR A 527 3.48 -37.98 2.62
N VAL A 528 3.57 -38.46 3.84
CA VAL A 528 3.13 -37.73 5.03
C VAL A 528 4.34 -37.10 5.71
N VAL A 529 4.20 -35.86 6.07
CA VAL A 529 5.19 -35.10 6.84
C VAL A 529 4.60 -34.84 8.22
N THR A 530 5.35 -35.20 9.27
CA THR A 530 4.91 -35.06 10.67
C THR A 530 5.86 -34.13 11.41
N GLY A 531 5.31 -33.04 11.99
CA GLY A 531 6.02 -32.15 12.91
C GLY A 531 5.71 -32.49 14.35
N ARG A 532 6.71 -32.44 15.23
CA ARG A 532 6.57 -32.68 16.66
C ARG A 532 7.17 -31.56 17.50
N PHE A 533 6.45 -31.18 18.53
CA PHE A 533 6.92 -30.28 19.58
C PHE A 533 6.47 -30.85 20.94
N GLY A 534 7.40 -31.42 21.72
CA GLY A 534 7.01 -32.17 22.93
C GLY A 534 6.03 -33.29 22.59
N ASP A 535 4.89 -33.29 23.26
CA ASP A 535 3.82 -34.27 23.05
C ASP A 535 2.86 -33.90 21.90
N VAL A 536 3.04 -32.72 21.29
CA VAL A 536 2.22 -32.23 20.18
C VAL A 536 2.72 -32.79 18.86
N ALA A 537 1.84 -33.37 18.05
CA ALA A 537 2.15 -33.84 16.70
C ALA A 537 1.14 -33.30 15.69
N VAL A 538 1.61 -32.93 14.52
CA VAL A 538 0.80 -32.44 13.40
C VAL A 538 1.30 -33.06 12.10
N SER A 539 0.38 -33.46 11.22
CA SER A 539 0.74 -34.06 9.95
C SER A 539 0.17 -33.30 8.77
N VAL A 540 0.92 -33.30 7.65
CA VAL A 540 0.57 -32.69 6.37
C VAL A 540 0.82 -33.71 5.26
N ASP A 541 -0.17 -33.89 4.38
CA ASP A 541 -0.01 -34.71 3.18
C ASP A 541 0.71 -33.90 2.10
N VAL A 542 1.83 -34.39 1.63
CA VAL A 542 2.65 -33.74 0.61
C VAL A 542 2.64 -34.54 -0.67
N THR A 543 2.22 -33.94 -1.75
CA THR A 543 2.32 -34.50 -3.10
C THR A 543 3.36 -33.76 -3.90
N VAL A 544 4.35 -34.46 -4.44
CA VAL A 544 5.36 -33.90 -5.32
C VAL A 544 5.00 -34.21 -6.77
N GLU A 545 4.83 -33.17 -7.56
CA GLU A 545 4.52 -33.23 -8.99
C GLU A 545 5.48 -32.36 -9.78
N ASN A 546 6.60 -32.93 -10.22
CA ASN A 546 7.58 -32.27 -11.09
C ASN A 546 7.30 -32.62 -12.55
N SER A 547 7.47 -31.67 -13.45
CA SER A 547 7.56 -31.90 -14.88
C SER A 547 8.63 -31.04 -15.51
N ASP A 548 9.47 -31.64 -16.34
CA ASP A 548 10.47 -30.98 -17.17
C ASP A 548 9.98 -30.78 -18.62
N LYS A 549 8.75 -31.22 -18.91
CA LYS A 549 8.13 -31.19 -20.23
C LYS A 549 6.71 -30.65 -20.13
N PRO A 550 6.19 -30.09 -21.25
CA PRO A 550 4.79 -29.74 -21.31
C PRO A 550 3.90 -30.98 -21.05
N VAL A 551 2.82 -30.80 -20.29
CA VAL A 551 1.83 -31.85 -20.05
C VAL A 551 0.59 -31.54 -20.88
N LEU A 552 0.26 -32.44 -21.80
CA LEU A 552 -0.90 -32.29 -22.67
C LEU A 552 -2.19 -32.36 -21.86
N VAL A 553 -3.05 -31.35 -22.01
CA VAL A 553 -4.41 -31.32 -21.45
C VAL A 553 -5.38 -31.96 -22.45
N THR A 554 -5.33 -31.50 -23.70
CA THR A 554 -6.05 -32.08 -24.83
C THR A 554 -5.44 -31.66 -26.17
N ASP A 555 -5.53 -32.46 -27.19
CA ASP A 555 -5.27 -32.09 -28.58
C ASP A 555 -6.55 -31.78 -29.38
N PHE A 556 -7.70 -31.69 -28.69
CA PHE A 556 -9.04 -31.46 -29.23
C PHE A 556 -9.58 -32.54 -30.20
N THR A 557 -8.88 -33.63 -30.39
CA THR A 557 -9.34 -34.71 -31.30
C THR A 557 -10.46 -35.58 -30.72
N ASN A 558 -10.59 -35.62 -29.39
CA ASN A 558 -11.57 -36.43 -28.67
C ASN A 558 -12.67 -35.55 -28.04
N ASP A 559 -13.91 -35.69 -28.58
CA ASP A 559 -15.09 -34.97 -28.08
C ASP A 559 -15.45 -35.29 -26.62
N SER A 560 -14.95 -36.40 -26.06
CA SER A 560 -15.18 -36.72 -24.63
C SER A 560 -14.32 -35.89 -23.68
N ASP A 561 -13.35 -35.12 -24.18
CA ASP A 561 -12.50 -34.31 -23.35
C ASP A 561 -13.20 -33.05 -22.81
N PHE A 562 -14.28 -32.60 -23.46
CA PHE A 562 -14.99 -31.38 -23.10
C PHE A 562 -16.45 -31.39 -23.55
N GLU A 563 -17.26 -30.56 -22.88
CA GLU A 563 -18.61 -30.21 -23.31
C GLU A 563 -18.61 -28.85 -24.03
N ARG A 564 -19.57 -28.69 -24.95
CA ARG A 564 -19.69 -27.46 -25.77
C ARG A 564 -20.96 -26.68 -25.43
N ALA A 565 -20.86 -25.36 -25.26
CA ALA A 565 -21.99 -24.46 -25.16
C ALA A 565 -21.83 -23.29 -26.13
N LEU A 566 -22.89 -22.99 -26.88
CA LEU A 566 -22.90 -21.99 -27.94
C LEU A 566 -23.85 -20.86 -27.58
N SER A 567 -23.41 -19.63 -27.82
CA SER A 567 -24.26 -18.43 -27.75
C SER A 567 -24.04 -17.55 -28.98
N GLY A 568 -25.11 -17.26 -29.72
CA GLY A 568 -25.00 -16.50 -30.99
C GLY A 568 -24.22 -17.22 -32.09
N VAL A 569 -24.14 -18.53 -32.01
CA VAL A 569 -23.46 -19.42 -32.95
C VAL A 569 -24.35 -20.61 -33.25
N SER A 570 -24.37 -21.07 -34.50
CA SER A 570 -25.12 -22.25 -34.94
C SER A 570 -24.32 -23.08 -35.94
N ASN A 571 -24.86 -24.22 -36.29
CA ASN A 571 -24.32 -25.14 -37.29
C ASN A 571 -22.85 -25.54 -37.04
N LEU A 572 -22.50 -25.73 -35.76
CA LEU A 572 -21.16 -26.14 -35.37
C LEU A 572 -20.92 -27.58 -35.84
N SER A 573 -19.86 -27.76 -36.62
CA SER A 573 -19.34 -29.07 -37.00
C SER A 573 -17.86 -29.18 -36.70
N VAL A 574 -17.42 -30.35 -36.32
CA VAL A 574 -16.02 -30.62 -35.95
C VAL A 574 -15.46 -31.72 -36.85
N SER A 575 -14.28 -31.51 -37.41
CA SER A 575 -13.60 -32.47 -38.28
C SER A 575 -12.16 -32.66 -37.83
N THR A 576 -11.74 -33.90 -37.67
CA THR A 576 -10.34 -34.26 -37.39
C THR A 576 -9.58 -34.63 -38.70
N ALA A 577 -10.26 -34.61 -39.84
CA ALA A 577 -9.69 -34.91 -41.13
C ALA A 577 -9.31 -33.66 -41.97
N ALA A 578 -10.05 -32.58 -41.82
CA ALA A 578 -9.85 -31.33 -42.56
C ALA A 578 -8.97 -30.32 -41.80
N LEU A 579 -7.76 -30.73 -41.45
CA LEU A 579 -6.84 -29.93 -40.62
C LEU A 579 -6.03 -28.95 -41.51
N PRO A 580 -5.51 -27.86 -40.92
CA PRO A 580 -4.56 -26.97 -41.59
C PRO A 580 -3.33 -27.71 -42.09
N GLU A 581 -2.69 -27.12 -43.12
CA GLU A 581 -1.45 -27.69 -43.68
C GLU A 581 -0.36 -27.82 -42.61
N GLY A 582 0.26 -28.98 -42.50
CA GLY A 582 1.30 -29.32 -41.55
C GLY A 582 0.78 -29.78 -40.19
N TRP A 583 -0.56 -29.80 -39.98
CA TRP A 583 -1.13 -30.36 -38.76
C TRP A 583 -1.42 -31.85 -38.94
N ASN A 584 -0.94 -32.64 -37.98
CA ASN A 584 -1.17 -34.10 -37.94
C ASN A 584 -2.07 -34.52 -36.77
N SER A 585 -2.48 -33.57 -35.93
CA SER A 585 -3.43 -33.72 -34.82
C SER A 585 -4.26 -32.43 -34.65
N GLY A 586 -5.33 -32.50 -33.89
CA GLY A 586 -6.21 -31.40 -33.67
C GLY A 586 -7.58 -31.56 -34.27
N ALA A 587 -8.39 -30.52 -34.22
CA ALA A 587 -9.73 -30.50 -34.82
C ALA A 587 -10.01 -29.14 -35.47
N ALA A 588 -10.65 -29.19 -36.66
CA ALA A 588 -11.19 -28.01 -37.33
C ALA A 588 -12.67 -27.83 -36.95
N TRP A 589 -13.05 -26.64 -36.59
CA TRP A 589 -14.36 -26.24 -36.10
C TRP A 589 -14.98 -25.28 -37.10
N SER A 590 -16.09 -25.66 -37.74
CA SER A 590 -16.82 -24.82 -38.68
C SER A 590 -18.17 -24.42 -38.09
N PHE A 591 -18.53 -23.17 -38.19
CA PHE A 591 -19.73 -22.60 -37.56
C PHE A 591 -20.21 -21.33 -38.25
N ASP A 592 -21.48 -20.99 -37.99
CA ASP A 592 -22.11 -19.74 -38.44
C ASP A 592 -22.34 -18.81 -37.25
N ILE A 593 -21.97 -17.53 -37.39
CA ILE A 593 -22.27 -16.49 -36.39
C ILE A 593 -23.65 -15.93 -36.71
N THR A 594 -24.58 -16.04 -35.76
CA THR A 594 -25.99 -15.68 -35.93
C THR A 594 -26.42 -14.42 -35.17
N ASN A 595 -25.64 -13.98 -34.21
CA ASN A 595 -25.94 -12.82 -33.39
C ASN A 595 -24.96 -11.67 -33.66
N GLY A 596 -25.48 -10.44 -33.80
CA GLY A 596 -24.69 -9.23 -34.09
C GLY A 596 -24.10 -8.55 -32.87
N ARG A 597 -24.46 -8.99 -31.66
CA ARG A 597 -24.01 -8.35 -30.40
C ARG A 597 -22.99 -9.23 -29.66
N LEU A 598 -23.25 -10.52 -29.56
CA LEU A 598 -22.41 -11.46 -28.85
C LEU A 598 -22.41 -12.81 -29.54
N ALA A 599 -21.23 -13.38 -29.74
CA ALA A 599 -21.07 -14.76 -30.22
C ALA A 599 -19.94 -15.42 -29.46
N THR A 600 -20.25 -16.55 -28.79
CA THR A 600 -19.26 -17.27 -27.97
C THR A 600 -19.36 -18.79 -28.18
N ILE A 601 -18.23 -19.45 -28.04
CA ILE A 601 -18.10 -20.91 -27.94
C ILE A 601 -17.41 -21.20 -26.62
N ASP A 602 -18.09 -21.91 -25.73
CA ASP A 602 -17.53 -22.37 -24.46
C ASP A 602 -17.21 -23.86 -24.54
N LEU A 603 -15.99 -24.21 -24.16
CA LEU A 603 -15.54 -25.59 -23.99
C LEU A 603 -15.32 -25.83 -22.49
N THR A 604 -16.07 -26.79 -21.93
CA THR A 604 -16.00 -27.12 -20.50
C THR A 604 -15.22 -28.41 -20.32
N PHE A 605 -14.08 -28.34 -19.62
CA PHE A 605 -13.14 -29.43 -19.47
C PHE A 605 -13.25 -30.18 -18.12
N ASN A 606 -13.38 -29.42 -17.01
CA ASN A 606 -13.37 -29.98 -15.65
C ASN A 606 -12.14 -30.87 -15.36
N LYS A 607 -10.97 -30.49 -15.86
CA LYS A 607 -9.72 -31.23 -15.70
C LYS A 607 -8.81 -30.56 -14.67
N THR A 608 -8.31 -31.36 -13.74
CA THR A 608 -7.26 -30.94 -12.81
C THR A 608 -5.93 -30.86 -13.55
N LEU A 609 -5.26 -29.72 -13.47
CA LEU A 609 -3.95 -29.53 -14.04
C LEU A 609 -2.88 -30.18 -13.16
N PHE A 610 -1.90 -30.80 -13.80
CA PHE A 610 -0.78 -31.46 -13.11
C PHE A 610 0.15 -30.40 -12.49
N GLY A 611 0.60 -30.63 -11.27
CA GLY A 611 1.63 -29.83 -10.59
C GLY A 611 1.30 -28.35 -10.41
N LEU A 612 2.34 -27.53 -10.55
CA LEU A 612 2.26 -26.07 -10.43
C LEU A 612 2.70 -25.41 -11.77
N PRO A 613 1.82 -25.43 -12.78
CA PRO A 613 2.19 -24.89 -14.09
C PRO A 613 2.41 -23.37 -14.06
N GLU A 614 3.36 -22.91 -14.86
CA GLU A 614 3.62 -21.49 -15.07
C GLU A 614 2.75 -20.87 -16.17
N SER A 615 2.30 -21.68 -17.10
CA SER A 615 1.43 -21.24 -18.18
C SER A 615 0.61 -22.38 -18.77
N LEU A 616 -0.41 -21.98 -19.50
CA LEU A 616 -1.28 -22.85 -20.30
C LEU A 616 -1.33 -22.28 -21.72
N SER A 617 -1.04 -23.09 -22.72
CA SER A 617 -1.04 -22.69 -24.12
C SER A 617 -1.81 -23.66 -25.02
N PHE A 618 -2.12 -23.23 -26.22
CA PHE A 618 -2.71 -24.04 -27.28
C PHE A 618 -2.34 -23.47 -28.65
N ASP A 619 -2.53 -24.26 -29.71
CA ASP A 619 -2.38 -23.76 -31.07
C ASP A 619 -3.76 -23.43 -31.64
N LEU A 620 -3.86 -22.29 -32.31
CA LEU A 620 -5.06 -21.81 -33.00
C LEU A 620 -4.70 -21.47 -34.45
N ASP A 621 -5.40 -22.07 -35.42
CA ASP A 621 -5.42 -21.59 -36.79
C ASP A 621 -6.72 -20.81 -37.06
N ASP A 622 -6.62 -19.51 -37.23
CA ASP A 622 -7.72 -18.58 -37.45
C ASP A 622 -7.39 -17.67 -38.62
N LYS A 623 -7.43 -18.22 -39.84
CA LYS A 623 -7.09 -17.49 -41.07
C LYS A 623 -7.95 -16.26 -41.32
N ASP A 624 -9.19 -16.32 -40.87
CA ASP A 624 -10.16 -15.24 -41.06
C ASP A 624 -10.13 -14.19 -39.96
N GLY A 625 -9.36 -14.41 -38.89
CA GLY A 625 -9.30 -13.54 -37.69
C GLY A 625 -10.68 -13.41 -37.05
N VAL A 626 -11.41 -14.51 -36.90
CA VAL A 626 -12.76 -14.52 -36.34
C VAL A 626 -12.77 -14.54 -34.81
N VAL A 627 -11.70 -14.99 -34.18
CA VAL A 627 -11.54 -15.03 -32.71
C VAL A 627 -11.01 -13.72 -32.23
N LYS A 628 -11.79 -13.03 -31.39
CA LYS A 628 -11.40 -11.75 -30.79
C LYS A 628 -10.75 -11.88 -29.43
N LYS A 629 -11.23 -12.83 -28.61
CA LYS A 629 -10.74 -13.05 -27.25
C LYS A 629 -10.83 -14.52 -26.92
N VAL A 630 -9.91 -14.97 -26.10
CA VAL A 630 -9.96 -16.27 -25.46
C VAL A 630 -9.72 -16.09 -23.96
N HIS A 631 -10.53 -16.73 -23.15
CA HIS A 631 -10.41 -16.74 -21.70
C HIS A 631 -10.36 -18.16 -21.18
N PHE A 632 -9.47 -18.40 -20.20
CA PHE A 632 -9.50 -19.61 -19.37
C PHE A 632 -10.16 -19.30 -18.03
N PHE A 633 -11.06 -20.19 -17.60
CA PHE A 633 -11.65 -20.17 -16.28
C PHE A 633 -11.13 -21.39 -15.50
N TYR A 634 -10.74 -21.18 -14.28
CA TYR A 634 -10.29 -22.25 -13.41
C TYR A 634 -10.79 -22.06 -11.99
N VAL A 635 -10.81 -23.16 -11.22
CA VAL A 635 -11.13 -23.16 -9.79
C VAL A 635 -9.89 -23.68 -9.07
N ASP A 636 -9.49 -22.97 -8.02
CA ASP A 636 -8.36 -23.36 -7.18
C ASP A 636 -8.76 -24.38 -6.10
N ALA A 637 -7.77 -24.83 -5.32
CA ALA A 637 -7.97 -25.79 -4.24
C ALA A 637 -8.90 -25.28 -3.13
N LEU A 638 -9.06 -23.97 -3.00
CA LEU A 638 -9.95 -23.32 -2.03
C LEU A 638 -11.36 -23.08 -2.58
N GLY A 639 -11.63 -23.49 -3.82
CA GLY A 639 -12.92 -23.31 -4.49
C GLY A 639 -13.13 -21.92 -5.10
N LYS A 640 -12.12 -21.08 -5.16
CA LYS A 640 -12.19 -19.76 -5.79
C LYS A 640 -12.12 -19.89 -7.30
N GLN A 641 -13.10 -19.33 -8.00
CA GLN A 641 -13.11 -19.27 -9.45
C GLN A 641 -12.40 -18.02 -9.93
N GLU A 642 -11.52 -18.18 -10.91
CA GLU A 642 -10.80 -17.09 -11.56
C GLU A 642 -10.80 -17.22 -13.08
N MET A 643 -10.49 -16.11 -13.75
CA MET A 643 -10.43 -16.01 -15.21
C MET A 643 -9.07 -15.42 -15.60
N ARG A 644 -8.49 -15.97 -16.68
CA ARG A 644 -7.28 -15.45 -17.32
C ARG A 644 -7.52 -15.18 -18.80
N ASN A 645 -7.00 -14.05 -19.26
CA ASN A 645 -6.98 -13.71 -20.68
C ASN A 645 -5.82 -14.42 -21.38
N VAL A 646 -6.07 -14.86 -22.61
CA VAL A 646 -5.02 -15.39 -23.50
C VAL A 646 -4.49 -14.25 -24.37
N ASP A 647 -3.18 -14.11 -24.44
CA ASP A 647 -2.57 -13.26 -25.47
C ASP A 647 -2.69 -13.95 -26.84
N LEU A 648 -3.51 -13.40 -27.73
CA LEU A 648 -3.71 -13.95 -29.06
C LEU A 648 -2.47 -13.86 -29.96
N ALA A 649 -1.46 -13.06 -29.58
CA ALA A 649 -0.22 -12.94 -30.33
C ALA A 649 0.73 -14.12 -30.06
N ASP A 650 0.65 -14.77 -28.89
CA ASP A 650 1.48 -15.93 -28.54
C ASP A 650 0.70 -17.16 -28.08
N LEU A 651 -0.63 -17.04 -27.94
CA LEU A 651 -1.55 -18.10 -27.54
C LEU A 651 -1.19 -18.77 -26.18
N ASN A 652 -0.65 -18.00 -25.29
CA ASN A 652 -0.18 -18.43 -24.01
C ASN A 652 -0.87 -17.65 -22.88
N THR A 653 -1.17 -18.33 -21.78
CA THR A 653 -1.69 -17.72 -20.56
C THR A 653 -0.67 -17.91 -19.46
N ALA A 654 0.09 -16.88 -19.16
CA ALA A 654 1.06 -16.90 -18.09
C ALA A 654 0.36 -16.79 -16.73
N PHE A 655 0.79 -17.62 -15.78
CA PHE A 655 0.42 -17.49 -14.37
C PHE A 655 1.47 -16.69 -13.58
N ALA A 656 2.63 -16.42 -14.19
CA ALA A 656 3.74 -15.72 -13.55
C ALA A 656 3.49 -14.21 -13.31
N ASP A 657 2.66 -13.57 -14.17
CA ASP A 657 2.35 -12.14 -14.04
C ASP A 657 1.46 -11.84 -12.82
N GLU A 658 0.66 -12.80 -12.40
CA GLU A 658 -0.07 -12.82 -11.16
C GLU A 658 0.15 -14.18 -10.51
N PRO A 659 1.21 -14.37 -9.72
CA PRO A 659 1.57 -15.66 -9.18
C PRO A 659 0.45 -16.24 -8.32
N ILE A 660 0.20 -17.52 -8.50
CA ILE A 660 -0.75 -18.28 -7.71
C ILE A 660 0.02 -18.91 -6.54
N GLU A 661 -0.42 -18.66 -5.33
CA GLU A 661 0.23 -19.21 -4.14
C GLU A 661 0.11 -20.75 -4.13
N TYR A 662 1.16 -21.42 -3.68
CA TYR A 662 1.28 -22.88 -3.71
C TYR A 662 0.09 -23.60 -3.09
N TYR A 663 -0.53 -23.08 -2.05
CA TYR A 663 -1.67 -23.69 -1.36
C TYR A 663 -2.98 -23.60 -2.15
N ARG A 664 -2.99 -22.84 -3.24
CA ARG A 664 -4.14 -22.74 -4.15
C ARG A 664 -4.14 -23.86 -5.21
N TYR A 665 -3.03 -24.59 -5.34
CA TYR A 665 -2.99 -25.75 -6.22
C TYR A 665 -3.52 -27.01 -5.53
N PRO A 666 -4.13 -27.97 -6.29
CA PRO A 666 -4.18 -28.01 -7.74
C PRO A 666 -5.20 -27.04 -8.33
N LEU A 667 -4.95 -26.60 -9.56
CA LEU A 667 -5.90 -25.83 -10.35
C LEU A 667 -6.76 -26.77 -11.18
N LYS A 668 -8.07 -26.54 -11.18
CA LYS A 668 -9.02 -27.25 -12.04
C LYS A 668 -9.45 -26.33 -13.17
N LEU A 669 -9.02 -26.63 -14.39
CA LEU A 669 -9.49 -25.94 -15.59
C LEU A 669 -10.97 -26.30 -15.80
N THR A 670 -11.83 -25.29 -15.78
CA THR A 670 -13.27 -25.49 -15.95
C THR A 670 -13.74 -25.17 -17.35
N THR A 671 -13.39 -24.00 -17.89
CA THR A 671 -13.93 -23.54 -19.17
C THR A 671 -12.88 -22.75 -19.96
N MET A 672 -12.89 -22.94 -21.26
CA MET A 672 -12.22 -22.08 -22.25
C MET A 672 -13.28 -21.42 -23.09
N ARG A 673 -13.32 -20.10 -23.12
CA ARG A 673 -14.30 -19.30 -23.87
C ARG A 673 -13.64 -18.60 -25.03
N PHE A 674 -14.17 -18.84 -26.22
CA PHE A 674 -13.87 -18.10 -27.45
C PHE A 674 -14.95 -17.03 -27.66
N THR A 675 -14.54 -15.77 -27.75
CA THR A 675 -15.42 -14.65 -28.15
C THR A 675 -15.13 -14.31 -29.60
N LEU A 676 -16.16 -14.33 -30.41
CA LEU A 676 -16.04 -14.23 -31.87
C LEU A 676 -16.40 -12.84 -32.39
N ASP A 677 -15.86 -12.46 -33.53
CA ASP A 677 -16.17 -11.20 -34.19
C ASP A 677 -17.53 -11.26 -34.90
N THR A 678 -18.52 -10.64 -34.29
CA THR A 678 -19.90 -10.59 -34.81
C THR A 678 -20.03 -9.83 -36.14
N LYS A 679 -19.01 -9.07 -36.56
CA LYS A 679 -18.96 -8.41 -37.85
C LYS A 679 -18.71 -9.40 -39.00
N LYS A 680 -18.19 -10.60 -38.67
CA LYS A 680 -17.90 -11.66 -39.64
C LYS A 680 -19.05 -12.65 -39.83
N ARG A 681 -20.28 -12.18 -39.69
CA ARG A 681 -21.52 -12.93 -40.00
C ARG A 681 -21.70 -13.10 -41.50
N GLY A 682 -22.57 -14.06 -41.89
CA GLY A 682 -23.04 -14.24 -43.28
C GLY A 682 -22.27 -15.27 -44.06
N GLU A 683 -21.20 -15.81 -43.52
CA GLU A 683 -20.42 -16.91 -44.10
C GLU A 683 -20.04 -17.89 -42.98
N THR A 684 -19.93 -19.16 -43.33
CA THR A 684 -19.42 -20.19 -42.44
C THR A 684 -17.93 -19.93 -42.18
N ARG A 685 -17.56 -19.87 -40.88
CA ARG A 685 -16.18 -19.65 -40.46
C ARG A 685 -15.58 -20.95 -39.95
N THR A 686 -14.26 -21.07 -40.11
CA THR A 686 -13.52 -22.25 -39.68
C THR A 686 -12.31 -21.81 -38.86
N VAL A 687 -12.13 -22.41 -37.70
CA VAL A 687 -10.91 -22.34 -36.90
C VAL A 687 -10.43 -23.75 -36.57
N ALA A 688 -9.16 -23.92 -36.30
CA ALA A 688 -8.64 -25.20 -35.87
C ALA A 688 -7.86 -25.05 -34.55
N LEU A 689 -7.96 -26.07 -33.70
CA LEU A 689 -7.37 -26.14 -32.36
C LEU A 689 -6.56 -27.42 -32.21
N ARG A 690 -5.41 -27.33 -31.53
CA ARG A 690 -4.60 -28.48 -31.10
C ARG A 690 -3.70 -28.11 -29.89
N ASN A 691 -3.07 -29.11 -29.31
CA ASN A 691 -1.95 -29.01 -28.38
C ASN A 691 -2.22 -28.09 -27.16
N MET A 692 -3.37 -28.19 -26.52
CA MET A 692 -3.53 -27.51 -25.25
C MET A 692 -2.69 -28.21 -24.19
N ALA A 693 -1.71 -27.49 -23.64
CA ALA A 693 -0.75 -28.06 -22.71
C ALA A 693 -0.39 -27.06 -21.61
N THR A 694 -0.12 -27.57 -20.44
CA THR A 694 0.51 -26.82 -19.35
C THR A 694 2.03 -26.86 -19.51
N HIS A 695 2.67 -25.74 -19.17
CA HIS A 695 4.11 -25.58 -19.23
C HIS A 695 4.66 -25.33 -17.82
N TYR A 696 5.83 -25.89 -17.61
CA TYR A 696 6.58 -25.77 -16.36
C TYR A 696 7.90 -25.10 -16.71
N SER A 697 8.46 -24.25 -15.84
CA SER A 697 9.76 -23.68 -16.15
C SER A 697 10.76 -24.83 -16.25
N ALA A 698 11.52 -24.82 -17.33
CA ALA A 698 12.61 -25.77 -17.50
C ALA A 698 13.53 -25.62 -16.27
N GLU A 699 13.74 -26.71 -15.53
CA GLU A 699 14.98 -26.79 -14.77
C GLU A 699 16.06 -26.50 -15.83
N SER A 700 16.82 -25.41 -15.62
CA SER A 700 18.07 -25.26 -16.37
C SER A 700 18.79 -26.58 -16.13
N GLY A 701 19.08 -27.33 -17.20
CA GLY A 701 19.60 -28.68 -17.13
C GLY A 701 21.05 -28.77 -16.63
N VAL A 702 21.31 -28.12 -15.52
CA VAL A 702 22.43 -28.35 -14.64
C VAL A 702 21.89 -29.36 -13.63
N GLU A 703 22.33 -30.64 -13.77
CA GLU A 703 22.34 -31.53 -12.64
C GLU A 703 22.80 -30.69 -11.46
N THR A 704 21.94 -30.59 -10.45
CA THR A 704 22.35 -30.05 -9.16
C THR A 704 23.44 -31.01 -8.69
N VAL A 705 24.66 -30.72 -9.02
CA VAL A 705 25.76 -31.19 -8.21
C VAL A 705 25.43 -30.62 -6.84
N VAL A 706 24.93 -31.48 -5.97
CA VAL A 706 24.80 -31.15 -4.56
C VAL A 706 26.21 -30.83 -4.12
N ALA A 707 26.60 -29.58 -4.31
CA ALA A 707 27.74 -29.07 -3.61
C ALA A 707 27.36 -29.18 -2.14
N ASP A 708 28.12 -29.94 -1.39
CA ASP A 708 27.95 -30.21 0.03
C ASP A 708 28.06 -28.94 0.92
N LYS A 709 27.82 -27.77 0.35
CA LYS A 709 27.55 -26.52 1.04
C LYS A 709 26.64 -25.66 0.11
N PRO A 710 25.44 -25.30 0.52
CA PRO A 710 24.74 -24.23 -0.15
C PRO A 710 25.68 -23.01 -0.15
N SER A 711 25.89 -22.41 -1.33
CA SER A 711 26.54 -21.12 -1.42
C SER A 711 25.71 -20.14 -0.60
N ALA A 712 26.21 -19.80 0.58
CA ALA A 712 25.46 -19.01 1.54
C ALA A 712 25.27 -17.61 0.96
N LEU A 713 24.02 -17.18 0.84
CA LEU A 713 23.73 -15.76 0.65
C LEU A 713 24.12 -15.05 1.95
N GLY A 714 24.98 -14.04 1.85
CA GLY A 714 25.18 -13.09 2.93
C GLY A 714 23.96 -12.17 2.98
N ILE A 715 23.18 -12.21 4.06
CA ILE A 715 21.95 -11.42 4.18
C ILE A 715 22.07 -10.46 5.35
N ALA A 716 21.80 -9.20 5.10
CA ALA A 716 21.73 -8.16 6.12
C ALA A 716 20.48 -7.30 5.91
N LEU A 717 19.71 -7.08 6.96
CA LEU A 717 18.62 -6.12 6.96
C LEU A 717 19.20 -4.72 7.21
N ARG A 718 18.90 -3.77 6.31
CA ARG A 718 19.29 -2.37 6.43
C ARG A 718 18.06 -1.49 6.30
N GLY A 719 17.47 -1.17 7.43
CA GLY A 719 16.17 -0.49 7.46
C GLY A 719 15.10 -1.37 6.84
N GLU A 720 14.48 -0.90 5.78
CA GLU A 720 13.43 -1.60 5.04
C GLU A 720 13.95 -2.30 3.77
N THR A 721 15.27 -2.41 3.63
CA THR A 721 15.91 -3.09 2.51
C THR A 721 16.70 -4.29 3.02
N VAL A 722 16.56 -5.42 2.37
CA VAL A 722 17.42 -6.59 2.59
C VAL A 722 18.58 -6.53 1.60
N GLU A 723 19.78 -6.31 2.12
CA GLU A 723 21.03 -6.42 1.36
C GLU A 723 21.41 -7.88 1.24
N VAL A 724 21.66 -8.33 0.02
CA VAL A 724 22.03 -9.70 -0.31
C VAL A 724 23.40 -9.72 -0.96
N ARG A 725 24.37 -10.41 -0.36
CA ARG A 725 25.71 -10.61 -0.92
C ARG A 725 25.84 -12.00 -1.48
N TYR A 726 26.39 -12.08 -2.67
CA TYR A 726 26.60 -13.33 -3.37
C TYR A 726 27.87 -13.29 -4.24
N ASP A 727 28.71 -14.33 -4.14
CA ASP A 727 29.89 -14.49 -4.97
C ASP A 727 29.54 -15.33 -6.20
N SER A 728 29.36 -14.69 -7.35
CA SER A 728 29.04 -15.38 -8.60
C SER A 728 30.29 -15.84 -9.34
N GLN A 729 30.22 -17.05 -9.92
CA GLN A 729 31.29 -17.57 -10.75
C GLN A 729 31.27 -17.00 -12.19
N CYS A 730 30.16 -16.45 -12.62
CA CYS A 730 30.00 -15.89 -13.98
C CYS A 730 29.08 -14.68 -13.98
N SER A 731 29.11 -13.96 -15.10
CA SER A 731 28.16 -12.86 -15.34
C SER A 731 26.94 -13.39 -16.05
N GLU A 732 25.76 -13.22 -15.43
CA GLU A 732 24.48 -13.71 -15.96
C GLU A 732 23.28 -12.93 -15.41
N LYS A 733 22.11 -13.12 -16.00
CA LYS A 733 20.86 -12.59 -15.46
C LYS A 733 20.34 -13.54 -14.38
N ALA A 734 19.87 -12.98 -13.28
CA ALA A 734 19.27 -13.72 -12.19
C ALA A 734 17.99 -13.03 -11.72
N ARG A 735 17.15 -13.77 -11.01
CA ARG A 735 15.98 -13.25 -10.32
C ARG A 735 16.22 -13.33 -8.82
N LEU A 736 16.06 -12.20 -8.16
CA LEU A 736 16.09 -12.09 -6.69
C LEU A 736 14.65 -11.99 -6.19
N SER A 737 14.26 -12.87 -5.29
CA SER A 737 12.90 -12.95 -4.77
C SER A 737 12.89 -13.09 -3.25
N MET A 738 11.88 -12.54 -2.61
CA MET A 738 11.63 -12.62 -1.18
C MET A 738 10.27 -13.25 -0.92
N PHE A 739 10.24 -14.29 -0.10
CA PHE A 739 9.03 -15.01 0.27
C PHE A 739 8.82 -14.94 1.77
N SER A 740 7.55 -14.82 2.18
CA SER A 740 7.18 -15.00 3.59
C SER A 740 7.41 -16.43 4.03
N ALA A 741 7.38 -16.67 5.34
CA ALA A 741 7.41 -18.00 5.93
C ALA A 741 6.27 -18.93 5.43
N THR A 742 5.21 -18.34 4.89
CA THR A 742 4.05 -19.06 4.34
C THR A 742 4.15 -19.30 2.83
N GLY A 743 5.30 -18.95 2.21
CA GLY A 743 5.53 -19.09 0.77
C GLY A 743 4.95 -17.98 -0.10
N GLN A 744 4.35 -16.94 0.49
CA GLN A 744 3.86 -15.80 -0.26
C GLN A 744 5.04 -14.96 -0.78
N MET A 745 5.03 -14.64 -2.06
CA MET A 745 6.01 -13.71 -2.64
C MET A 745 5.76 -12.29 -2.14
N ILE A 746 6.77 -11.69 -1.53
CA ILE A 746 6.72 -10.33 -1.00
C ILE A 746 7.28 -9.33 -2.00
N ALA A 747 8.40 -9.66 -2.62
CA ALA A 747 9.06 -8.85 -3.63
C ALA A 747 9.86 -9.75 -4.59
N ALA A 748 10.01 -9.32 -5.82
CA ALA A 748 10.91 -9.96 -6.78
C ALA A 748 11.30 -8.97 -7.88
N HIS A 749 12.55 -9.06 -8.35
CA HIS A 749 13.03 -8.33 -9.52
C HIS A 749 14.21 -9.03 -10.16
N ASP A 750 14.47 -8.68 -11.41
CA ASP A 750 15.59 -9.21 -12.16
C ASP A 750 16.86 -8.40 -11.86
N VAL A 751 17.96 -9.11 -11.68
CA VAL A 751 19.27 -8.55 -11.41
C VAL A 751 20.30 -9.07 -12.40
N ALA A 752 21.35 -8.29 -12.64
CA ALA A 752 22.49 -8.72 -13.42
C ALA A 752 23.64 -9.07 -12.46
N LEU A 753 24.00 -10.34 -12.42
CA LEU A 753 25.19 -10.78 -11.68
C LEU A 753 26.45 -10.51 -12.51
N GLN A 754 27.49 -10.08 -11.83
CA GLN A 754 28.84 -10.01 -12.37
C GLN A 754 29.69 -11.14 -11.76
N ALA A 755 30.68 -11.63 -12.47
CA ALA A 755 31.63 -12.55 -11.88
C ALA A 755 32.33 -11.88 -10.68
N GLY A 756 32.37 -12.56 -9.54
CA GLY A 756 32.86 -12.03 -8.27
C GLY A 756 31.74 -11.66 -7.30
N THR A 757 32.06 -10.82 -6.33
CA THR A 757 31.14 -10.42 -5.27
C THR A 757 30.09 -9.43 -5.78
N ASN A 758 28.82 -9.79 -5.62
CA ASN A 758 27.66 -8.94 -5.92
C ASN A 758 27.01 -8.48 -4.61
N THR A 759 26.58 -7.24 -4.58
CA THR A 759 25.70 -6.71 -3.53
C THR A 759 24.39 -6.29 -4.20
N LEU A 760 23.32 -6.94 -3.80
CA LEU A 760 21.98 -6.79 -4.38
C LEU A 760 21.03 -6.35 -3.26
N ASP A 761 20.03 -5.58 -3.61
CA ASP A 761 19.04 -5.09 -2.65
C ASP A 761 17.63 -5.58 -3.03
N ILE A 762 16.84 -5.97 -2.04
CA ILE A 762 15.44 -6.28 -2.21
C ILE A 762 14.60 -5.50 -1.21
N ASP A 763 13.53 -4.87 -1.71
CA ASP A 763 12.63 -4.06 -0.90
C ASP A 763 11.79 -4.93 0.04
N ALA A 764 11.87 -4.65 1.33
CA ALA A 764 11.14 -5.33 2.39
C ALA A 764 10.07 -4.45 3.06
N LYS A 765 9.74 -3.28 2.48
CA LYS A 765 8.77 -2.33 3.06
C LYS A 765 7.42 -2.93 3.35
N SER A 766 6.97 -3.84 2.50
CA SER A 766 5.70 -4.54 2.67
C SER A 766 5.76 -5.75 3.60
N ALA A 767 6.96 -6.13 4.03
CA ALA A 767 7.15 -7.24 4.93
C ALA A 767 6.87 -6.83 6.38
N GLY A 768 6.01 -7.57 7.05
CA GLY A 768 5.82 -7.46 8.49
C GLY A 768 6.97 -8.09 9.27
N THR A 769 6.92 -7.99 10.58
CA THR A 769 7.79 -8.77 11.46
C THR A 769 7.63 -10.25 11.18
N GLY A 770 8.71 -10.96 10.92
CA GLY A 770 8.63 -12.39 10.61
C GLY A 770 9.90 -12.96 9.98
N ILE A 771 9.77 -14.21 9.61
CA ILE A 771 10.84 -14.95 8.90
C ILE A 771 10.52 -14.91 7.41
N TYR A 772 11.54 -14.59 6.63
CA TYR A 772 11.47 -14.52 5.17
C TYR A 772 12.61 -15.31 4.54
N PHE A 773 12.37 -15.75 3.32
CA PHE A 773 13.36 -16.46 2.53
C PHE A 773 13.72 -15.63 1.30
N ILE A 774 15.00 -15.39 1.14
CA ILE A 774 15.55 -14.73 -0.03
C ILE A 774 16.04 -15.81 -0.98
N VAL A 775 15.55 -15.78 -2.21
CA VAL A 775 15.92 -16.73 -3.26
C VAL A 775 16.59 -15.98 -4.39
N LEU A 776 17.83 -16.34 -4.69
CA LEU A 776 18.56 -15.91 -5.88
C LEU A 776 18.58 -17.06 -6.87
N GLN A 777 18.02 -16.85 -8.04
CA GLN A 777 17.91 -17.87 -9.06
C GLN A 777 18.42 -17.37 -10.42
N SER A 778 19.29 -18.12 -11.02
CA SER A 778 19.82 -17.93 -12.38
C SER A 778 19.92 -19.28 -13.10
N PRO A 779 20.30 -19.33 -14.39
CA PRO A 779 20.57 -20.59 -15.06
C PRO A 779 21.63 -21.46 -14.37
N SER A 780 22.62 -20.85 -13.73
CA SER A 780 23.74 -21.56 -13.08
C SER A 780 23.62 -21.68 -11.55
N VAL A 781 22.70 -20.94 -10.92
CA VAL A 781 22.65 -20.82 -9.44
C VAL A 781 21.21 -20.82 -8.93
N LYS A 782 21.00 -21.57 -7.86
CA LYS A 782 19.88 -21.40 -6.94
C LYS A 782 20.43 -21.30 -5.52
N ALA A 783 20.38 -20.14 -4.95
CA ALA A 783 20.79 -19.90 -3.58
C ALA A 783 19.62 -19.40 -2.76
N VAL A 784 19.49 -19.88 -1.54
CA VAL A 784 18.44 -19.51 -0.61
C VAL A 784 19.07 -19.05 0.69
N GLY A 785 18.60 -17.96 1.21
CA GLY A 785 19.01 -17.44 2.51
C GLY A 785 17.81 -17.07 3.36
N LYS A 786 17.96 -17.14 4.67
CA LYS A 786 16.92 -16.77 5.64
C LYS A 786 17.14 -15.33 6.08
N CYS A 787 16.09 -14.52 6.01
CA CYS A 787 16.06 -13.17 6.55
C CYS A 787 15.04 -13.10 7.68
N VAL A 788 15.35 -12.32 8.70
CA VAL A 788 14.38 -12.03 9.76
C VAL A 788 14.17 -10.55 9.82
N ILE A 789 12.91 -10.16 9.65
CA ILE A 789 12.46 -8.79 9.82
C ILE A 789 11.87 -8.68 11.23
N ARG A 790 12.38 -7.75 11.99
CA ARG A 790 12.06 -7.54 13.40
C ARG A 790 11.10 -6.39 13.57
#